data_983b637cdc2be3124655a66ed26b7b6f
#
_entry.id   983b637cdc2be3124655a66ed26b7b6f
#
_cell.length_a   1.000
_cell.length_b   1.000
_cell.length_c   1.000
_cell.angle_alpha   90.00
_cell.angle_beta   90.00
_cell.angle_gamma   90.00
#
_symmetry.space_group_name_H-M   'P 1'
#
loop_
_entity.id
_entity.type
_entity.pdbx_description
1 polymer ?
#
loop_
_entity_poly.entity_id
_entity_poly.type
_entity_poly.pdbx_seq_one_letter_code
_entity_poly.pdbx_strand_id
1 'polypeptide(L)'
;MQQQKNVRNITKKNYLTKMIKIIMLGATYVATNAVVHASDEIERSNVAEAKLPTITITANQLGGITENSGIYTPSTIATATRLVLKPRETPQTISVITRQEMDDFNLNSIDDVMRHTPGVSVVTYDSERTEYYSRGFAIQNFQYDGIPMRRDSAYSAGNTLSNTAIYDRIEVLKGATGLLTGVGDPGATINLIRKKPTSEFQGSASVGVGSWNTYSGEIDLSGPLNDSGTIRARGVAAYQDKESELDHYERKTPVFYGIVEADLTDKTLLTVGADYQDSKPEGSTWGGIPIYNKAGNFNKMPDSFNNGARWSNWEQYTRTIFSTLEHKFDNDWVAKLQLNHQINGYDAQLGAAAGGNPNPIDGSGVSMWAGNYKGETKSNAADIYASGPFKLLGREHELVVGANISESTWKNNGYSAPNDYKTTVDQYYQWNGNVPEPDWQAGSHWTNKEKTKQNGLYVTSRLNLRDDLKLILGGRVANYESEDIKESGVFVPYIGTVYDLNDNYSLYASYSTIFSPQSNRDVNGKTLDPQEGENYEVGVKGEFYDGRLNASLAYYQLKQDNFAQEIAGVTTPSGDAAFEAIQGVKTKGVELEVTGEIMPDWNLHAGFNHKVSKQQESKVSTLTPENEFTLYTSYKVNQWVEGLTIGGGVRWQDETWGNVHNPQYTDPVKHTVSDYWLVDAMANYKLNDQLSFSFNVNNLLDEKYYTIFSWYSTYTWGEGRNYNLGLKYKF
;
A
#
# COMPACT_ATOMS: atom_id res chain seq x y z
N MET A 1 -16.53 -2.12 -40.07
CA MET A 1 -15.85 -1.91 -38.76
C MET A 1 -16.57 -2.52 -37.55
N GLN A 2 -17.88 -2.46 -37.45
CA GLN A 2 -18.65 -3.05 -36.31
C GLN A 2 -18.63 -4.60 -36.28
N GLN A 3 -18.60 -5.27 -37.43
CA GLN A 3 -18.53 -6.74 -37.48
C GLN A 3 -17.17 -7.31 -37.07
N GLN A 4 -16.06 -6.61 -37.29
CA GLN A 4 -14.74 -7.07 -36.85
C GLN A 4 -14.50 -6.89 -35.34
N LYS A 5 -15.14 -5.88 -34.69
CA LYS A 5 -15.10 -5.73 -33.22
C LYS A 5 -15.87 -6.84 -32.50
N ASN A 6 -17.03 -7.26 -33.05
CA ASN A 6 -17.82 -8.33 -32.44
C ASN A 6 -17.15 -9.71 -32.54
N VAL A 7 -16.41 -10.00 -33.61
CA VAL A 7 -15.68 -11.26 -33.74
C VAL A 7 -14.47 -11.32 -32.81
N ARG A 8 -13.76 -10.21 -32.57
CA ARG A 8 -12.66 -10.15 -31.61
C ARG A 8 -13.13 -10.32 -30.15
N ASN A 9 -14.27 -9.75 -29.79
CA ASN A 9 -14.83 -9.88 -28.44
C ASN A 9 -15.39 -11.27 -28.16
N ILE A 10 -15.97 -11.94 -29.16
CA ILE A 10 -16.49 -13.31 -29.02
C ILE A 10 -15.34 -14.32 -28.90
N THR A 11 -14.24 -14.13 -29.63
CA THR A 11 -13.05 -14.98 -29.53
C THR A 11 -12.32 -14.80 -28.19
N LYS A 12 -12.11 -13.57 -27.70
CA LYS A 12 -11.51 -13.30 -26.38
C LYS A 12 -12.34 -13.89 -25.24
N LYS A 13 -13.66 -13.72 -25.26
CA LYS A 13 -14.57 -14.27 -24.25
C LYS A 13 -14.56 -15.80 -24.18
N ASN A 14 -14.43 -16.47 -25.33
CA ASN A 14 -14.34 -17.93 -25.44
C ASN A 14 -12.96 -18.47 -24.96
N TYR A 15 -11.87 -17.73 -25.16
CA TYR A 15 -10.55 -18.10 -24.63
C TYR A 15 -10.48 -17.95 -23.12
N LEU A 16 -11.02 -16.87 -22.56
CA LEU A 16 -11.07 -16.63 -21.13
C LEU A 16 -11.87 -17.71 -20.39
N THR A 17 -13.07 -18.06 -20.91
CA THR A 17 -13.90 -19.13 -20.36
C THR A 17 -13.23 -20.51 -20.46
N LYS A 18 -12.43 -20.76 -21.51
CA LYS A 18 -11.63 -21.97 -21.63
C LYS A 18 -10.43 -21.99 -20.67
N MET A 19 -9.73 -20.88 -20.50
CA MET A 19 -8.60 -20.76 -19.55
C MET A 19 -9.07 -20.91 -18.10
N ILE A 20 -10.15 -20.25 -17.72
CA ILE A 20 -10.73 -20.39 -16.37
C ILE A 20 -11.18 -21.83 -16.11
N LYS A 21 -11.77 -22.51 -17.11
CA LYS A 21 -12.11 -23.94 -17.02
C LYS A 21 -10.86 -24.83 -16.91
N ILE A 22 -9.77 -24.52 -17.57
CA ILE A 22 -8.51 -25.27 -17.49
C ILE A 22 -7.85 -25.05 -16.12
N ILE A 23 -7.87 -23.81 -15.59
CA ILE A 23 -7.35 -23.50 -14.25
C ILE A 23 -8.21 -24.14 -13.16
N MET A 24 -9.53 -24.11 -13.28
CA MET A 24 -10.44 -24.81 -12.35
C MET A 24 -10.34 -26.32 -12.45
N LEU A 25 -10.16 -26.89 -13.63
CA LEU A 25 -9.91 -28.33 -13.83
C LEU A 25 -8.53 -28.74 -13.32
N GLY A 26 -7.50 -27.88 -13.47
CA GLY A 26 -6.17 -28.08 -12.89
C GLY A 26 -6.19 -28.06 -11.37
N ALA A 27 -6.89 -27.10 -10.77
CA ALA A 27 -7.05 -27.01 -9.32
C ALA A 27 -7.86 -28.18 -8.74
N THR A 28 -8.91 -28.64 -9.45
CA THR A 28 -9.68 -29.83 -9.04
C THR A 28 -8.87 -31.12 -9.23
N TYR A 29 -8.03 -31.21 -10.26
CA TYR A 29 -7.18 -32.38 -10.48
C TYR A 29 -6.04 -32.49 -9.46
N VAL A 30 -5.48 -31.37 -9.03
CA VAL A 30 -4.49 -31.32 -7.93
C VAL A 30 -5.15 -31.66 -6.58
N ALA A 31 -6.36 -31.15 -6.33
CA ALA A 31 -7.09 -31.44 -5.09
C ALA A 31 -7.56 -32.91 -5.00
N THR A 32 -7.96 -33.53 -6.12
CA THR A 32 -8.40 -34.95 -6.13
C THR A 32 -7.24 -35.94 -6.10
N ASN A 33 -6.07 -35.61 -6.66
CA ASN A 33 -4.90 -36.49 -6.57
C ASN A 33 -4.17 -36.38 -5.21
N ALA A 34 -4.26 -35.25 -4.51
CA ALA A 34 -3.73 -35.12 -3.16
C ALA A 34 -4.49 -35.96 -2.12
N VAL A 35 -5.74 -36.33 -2.41
CA VAL A 35 -6.57 -37.18 -1.51
C VAL A 35 -6.37 -38.67 -1.76
N VAL A 36 -5.86 -39.08 -2.94
CA VAL A 36 -5.74 -40.52 -3.32
C VAL A 36 -4.36 -41.11 -2.98
N HIS A 37 -3.33 -40.31 -2.71
CA HIS A 37 -1.96 -40.79 -2.41
C HIS A 37 -1.54 -40.69 -0.93
N ALA A 38 -2.47 -40.47 -0.01
CA ALA A 38 -2.17 -40.43 1.44
C ALA A 38 -2.28 -41.80 2.14
N SER A 39 -2.26 -42.90 1.40
CA SER A 39 -2.33 -44.25 1.99
C SER A 39 -1.34 -45.21 1.30
N ASP A 40 -0.05 -44.95 1.37
CA ASP A 40 0.96 -45.98 1.24
C ASP A 40 2.18 -45.63 2.10
N GLU A 41 2.56 -46.61 2.93
CA GLU A 41 3.66 -46.55 3.88
C GLU A 41 4.98 -46.20 3.20
N ILE A 42 5.57 -45.04 3.59
CA ILE A 42 6.97 -44.73 3.23
C ILE A 42 7.86 -45.27 4.35
N GLU A 43 8.65 -46.29 4.03
CA GLU A 43 9.78 -46.75 4.81
C GLU A 43 10.68 -45.56 5.25
N ARG A 44 10.94 -45.50 6.55
CA ARG A 44 11.88 -44.52 7.12
C ARG A 44 13.31 -44.83 6.65
N SER A 45 13.78 -44.18 5.60
CA SER A 45 15.21 -44.09 5.36
C SER A 45 15.79 -42.99 6.25
N ASN A 46 16.84 -43.30 7.00
CA ASN A 46 17.59 -42.37 7.82
C ASN A 46 18.18 -41.24 6.95
N VAL A 47 17.46 -40.13 6.81
CA VAL A 47 18.06 -38.87 6.39
C VAL A 47 18.50 -38.16 7.66
N ALA A 48 19.78 -37.84 7.75
CA ALA A 48 20.35 -37.06 8.84
C ALA A 48 19.51 -35.80 9.03
N GLU A 49 18.95 -35.61 10.23
CA GLU A 49 18.30 -34.36 10.62
C GLU A 49 19.30 -33.22 10.44
N ALA A 50 19.15 -32.49 9.35
CA ALA A 50 19.73 -31.15 9.28
C ALA A 50 18.96 -30.34 10.34
N LYS A 51 19.59 -30.08 11.48
CA LYS A 51 19.11 -29.17 12.50
C LYS A 51 18.94 -27.83 11.79
N LEU A 52 17.71 -27.51 11.42
CA LEU A 52 17.32 -26.14 11.11
C LEU A 52 17.77 -25.26 12.30
N PRO A 53 18.39 -24.10 12.07
CA PRO A 53 18.76 -23.21 13.15
C PRO A 53 17.49 -22.95 13.96
N THR A 54 17.56 -23.20 15.26
CA THR A 54 16.50 -22.84 16.19
C THR A 54 16.33 -21.34 16.08
N ILE A 55 15.27 -20.89 15.38
CA ILE A 55 14.86 -19.50 15.38
C ILE A 55 14.49 -19.23 16.83
N THR A 56 15.37 -18.60 17.56
CA THR A 56 15.03 -18.04 18.86
C THR A 56 14.03 -16.94 18.55
N ILE A 57 12.73 -17.24 18.71
CA ILE A 57 11.68 -16.25 18.63
C ILE A 57 11.87 -15.35 19.84
N THR A 58 12.70 -14.34 19.69
CA THR A 58 12.62 -13.14 20.54
C THR A 58 11.20 -12.67 20.32
N ALA A 59 10.39 -12.59 21.36
CA ALA A 59 8.96 -12.26 21.27
C ALA A 59 8.82 -10.87 20.65
N ASN A 60 8.83 -10.80 19.32
CA ASN A 60 8.65 -9.57 18.57
C ASN A 60 7.16 -9.24 18.60
N GLN A 61 6.78 -8.19 19.31
CA GLN A 61 5.40 -7.72 19.42
C GLN A 61 4.82 -7.21 18.08
N LEU A 62 5.60 -7.23 17.00
CA LEU A 62 5.15 -6.90 15.65
C LEU A 62 4.88 -8.14 14.78
N GLY A 63 5.13 -9.34 15.30
CA GLY A 63 5.03 -10.60 14.55
C GLY A 63 6.38 -11.10 14.03
N GLY A 64 6.36 -12.18 13.25
CA GLY A 64 7.56 -12.87 12.78
C GLY A 64 8.36 -12.05 11.76
N ILE A 65 9.69 -12.14 11.84
CA ILE A 65 10.60 -11.57 10.83
C ILE A 65 10.52 -12.42 9.56
N THR A 66 10.47 -11.77 8.38
CA THR A 66 10.36 -12.46 7.09
C THR A 66 11.69 -12.52 6.30
N GLU A 67 12.69 -11.73 6.70
CA GLU A 67 14.02 -11.79 6.10
C GLU A 67 14.63 -13.20 6.22
N ASN A 68 15.27 -13.64 5.16
CA ASN A 68 15.91 -14.96 5.05
C ASN A 68 14.97 -16.17 5.31
N SER A 69 13.65 -15.98 5.35
CA SER A 69 12.68 -17.08 5.51
C SER A 69 12.59 -17.95 4.25
N GLY A 70 12.86 -17.38 3.08
CA GLY A 70 12.73 -18.05 1.78
C GLY A 70 11.29 -18.28 1.32
N ILE A 71 10.28 -17.78 2.06
CA ILE A 71 8.86 -18.00 1.80
C ILE A 71 8.09 -16.67 1.72
N TYR A 72 6.89 -16.74 1.14
CA TYR A 72 6.01 -15.57 0.93
C TYR A 72 4.97 -15.40 2.06
N THR A 73 5.05 -16.16 3.13
CA THR A 73 4.14 -16.05 4.27
C THR A 73 4.86 -15.56 5.53
N PRO A 74 4.21 -14.70 6.36
CA PRO A 74 4.70 -14.43 7.71
C PRO A 74 4.25 -15.56 8.66
N SER A 75 5.04 -15.82 9.70
CA SER A 75 4.62 -16.76 10.76
C SER A 75 3.51 -16.18 11.63
N THR A 76 3.63 -14.91 12.01
CA THR A 76 2.66 -14.18 12.84
C THR A 76 2.62 -12.71 12.46
N ILE A 77 1.53 -12.05 12.79
CA ILE A 77 1.23 -10.63 12.56
C ILE A 77 0.56 -10.01 13.79
N ALA A 78 0.64 -8.69 13.94
CA ALA A 78 0.00 -7.97 15.06
C ALA A 78 -0.83 -6.74 14.62
N THR A 79 -0.92 -6.49 13.31
CA THR A 79 -1.46 -5.23 12.74
C THR A 79 -2.94 -5.03 12.99
N ALA A 80 -3.73 -6.10 13.14
CA ALA A 80 -5.18 -5.99 13.32
C ALA A 80 -5.58 -5.57 14.75
N THR A 81 -4.93 -6.11 15.78
CA THR A 81 -5.43 -6.04 17.16
C THR A 81 -4.36 -5.85 18.24
N ARG A 82 -3.08 -5.71 17.87
CA ARG A 82 -1.91 -5.79 18.77
C ARG A 82 -1.67 -7.17 19.40
N LEU A 83 -2.56 -8.12 19.20
CA LEU A 83 -2.30 -9.52 19.54
C LEU A 83 -1.41 -10.11 18.45
N VAL A 84 -0.38 -10.84 18.86
CA VAL A 84 0.52 -11.55 17.93
C VAL A 84 -0.12 -12.87 17.54
N LEU A 85 -0.75 -12.89 16.37
CA LEU A 85 -1.57 -14.01 15.89
C LEU A 85 -1.04 -14.55 14.57
N LYS A 86 -1.31 -15.81 14.30
CA LYS A 86 -1.15 -16.36 12.95
C LYS A 86 -2.15 -15.69 11.99
N PRO A 87 -1.84 -15.62 10.68
CA PRO A 87 -2.80 -15.10 9.68
C PRO A 87 -4.16 -15.79 9.75
N ARG A 88 -4.19 -17.12 10.02
CA ARG A 88 -5.42 -17.92 10.17
C ARG A 88 -6.26 -17.49 11.38
N GLU A 89 -5.62 -17.07 12.46
CA GLU A 89 -6.30 -16.68 13.71
C GLU A 89 -6.79 -15.21 13.71
N THR A 90 -6.43 -14.45 12.69
CA THR A 90 -6.83 -13.03 12.55
C THR A 90 -8.15 -12.95 11.79
N PRO A 91 -9.28 -12.52 12.43
CA PRO A 91 -10.59 -12.52 11.78
C PRO A 91 -10.80 -11.29 10.87
N GLN A 92 -9.82 -10.97 10.04
CA GLN A 92 -9.87 -9.95 8.97
C GLN A 92 -8.97 -10.39 7.82
N THR A 93 -9.26 -9.89 6.62
CA THR A 93 -8.37 -10.08 5.47
C THR A 93 -7.13 -9.20 5.63
N ILE A 94 -5.97 -9.82 5.50
CA ILE A 94 -4.68 -9.15 5.50
C ILE A 94 -3.78 -9.78 4.44
N SER A 95 -3.18 -8.94 3.61
CA SER A 95 -2.14 -9.32 2.65
C SER A 95 -0.78 -8.93 3.21
N VAL A 96 0.21 -9.78 3.07
CA VAL A 96 1.58 -9.53 3.53
C VAL A 96 2.55 -9.79 2.40
N ILE A 97 3.30 -8.76 2.02
CA ILE A 97 4.40 -8.88 1.07
C ILE A 97 5.70 -8.99 1.87
N THR A 98 6.31 -10.17 1.82
CA THR A 98 7.52 -10.50 2.58
C THR A 98 8.78 -9.94 1.94
N ARG A 99 9.89 -9.89 2.69
CA ARG A 99 11.18 -9.48 2.13
C ARG A 99 11.59 -10.36 0.96
N GLN A 100 11.39 -11.69 1.07
CA GLN A 100 11.71 -12.61 -0.01
C GLN A 100 10.97 -12.28 -1.31
N GLU A 101 9.68 -11.99 -1.22
CA GLU A 101 8.87 -11.62 -2.38
C GLU A 101 9.31 -10.28 -2.98
N MET A 102 9.61 -9.28 -2.14
CA MET A 102 10.15 -8.00 -2.60
C MET A 102 11.50 -8.15 -3.30
N ASP A 103 12.39 -9.01 -2.78
CA ASP A 103 13.70 -9.27 -3.39
C ASP A 103 13.57 -10.05 -4.71
N ASP A 104 12.70 -11.06 -4.79
CA ASP A 104 12.50 -11.87 -5.98
C ASP A 104 11.99 -11.04 -7.17
N PHE A 105 11.05 -10.15 -6.94
CA PHE A 105 10.43 -9.32 -7.98
C PHE A 105 10.99 -7.90 -8.07
N ASN A 106 12.08 -7.60 -7.35
CA ASN A 106 12.74 -6.29 -7.38
C ASN A 106 11.78 -5.13 -7.07
N LEU A 107 10.92 -5.29 -6.03
CA LEU A 107 9.95 -4.28 -5.61
C LEU A 107 10.64 -3.22 -4.76
N ASN A 108 11.09 -2.15 -5.38
CA ASN A 108 11.98 -1.16 -4.78
C ASN A 108 11.27 0.04 -4.15
N SER A 109 9.98 0.21 -4.40
CA SER A 109 9.15 1.27 -3.81
C SER A 109 7.87 0.71 -3.18
N ILE A 110 7.25 1.50 -2.30
CA ILE A 110 5.92 1.16 -1.78
C ILE A 110 4.90 1.05 -2.90
N ASP A 111 5.02 1.89 -3.93
CA ASP A 111 4.18 1.86 -5.12
C ASP A 111 4.26 0.50 -5.84
N ASP A 112 5.49 -0.03 -6.04
CA ASP A 112 5.70 -1.36 -6.63
C ASP A 112 5.04 -2.45 -5.79
N VAL A 113 5.20 -2.38 -4.46
CA VAL A 113 4.59 -3.35 -3.53
C VAL A 113 3.05 -3.29 -3.60
N MET A 114 2.46 -2.09 -3.66
CA MET A 114 1.01 -1.95 -3.75
C MET A 114 0.46 -2.48 -5.08
N ARG A 115 1.16 -2.25 -6.20
CA ARG A 115 0.81 -2.84 -7.51
C ARG A 115 0.88 -4.37 -7.51
N HIS A 116 1.68 -4.93 -6.64
CA HIS A 116 1.88 -6.37 -6.46
C HIS A 116 0.88 -6.99 -5.50
N THR A 117 0.30 -6.20 -4.59
CA THR A 117 -0.59 -6.67 -3.53
C THR A 117 -1.99 -7.00 -4.05
N PRO A 118 -2.51 -8.23 -3.86
CA PRO A 118 -3.86 -8.58 -4.28
C PRO A 118 -4.94 -7.67 -3.68
N GLY A 119 -5.92 -7.25 -4.48
CA GLY A 119 -7.06 -6.44 -4.04
C GLY A 119 -6.71 -5.00 -3.65
N VAL A 120 -5.51 -4.53 -4.03
CA VAL A 120 -5.12 -3.13 -3.98
C VAL A 120 -5.05 -2.60 -5.41
N SER A 121 -5.85 -1.60 -5.71
CA SER A 121 -5.82 -0.90 -7.00
C SER A 121 -4.97 0.37 -6.85
N VAL A 122 -4.15 0.66 -7.86
CA VAL A 122 -3.24 1.80 -7.87
C VAL A 122 -3.64 2.78 -8.97
N VAL A 123 -3.89 4.03 -8.61
CA VAL A 123 -4.26 5.10 -9.53
C VAL A 123 -3.17 6.16 -9.53
N THR A 124 -2.50 6.32 -10.64
CA THR A 124 -1.43 7.31 -10.84
C THR A 124 -2.02 8.57 -11.48
N TYR A 125 -1.84 9.72 -10.85
CA TYR A 125 -2.33 11.02 -11.33
C TYR A 125 -1.30 11.76 -12.17
N ASP A 126 -0.06 11.68 -11.75
CA ASP A 126 1.12 12.27 -12.40
C ASP A 126 2.39 11.55 -11.91
N SER A 127 3.56 12.03 -12.31
CA SER A 127 4.84 11.36 -11.98
C SER A 127 5.11 11.21 -10.48
N GLU A 128 4.53 12.08 -9.63
CA GLU A 128 4.84 12.11 -8.19
C GLU A 128 3.63 11.78 -7.31
N ARG A 129 2.42 11.64 -7.87
CA ARG A 129 1.22 11.34 -7.08
C ARG A 129 0.56 10.06 -7.52
N THR A 130 0.50 9.13 -6.58
CA THR A 130 -0.20 7.85 -6.71
C THR A 130 -1.10 7.65 -5.50
N GLU A 131 -2.30 7.21 -5.72
CA GLU A 131 -3.24 6.79 -4.68
C GLU A 131 -3.53 5.31 -4.75
N TYR A 132 -3.72 4.72 -3.57
CA TYR A 132 -4.07 3.32 -3.40
C TYR A 132 -5.52 3.19 -2.97
N TYR A 133 -6.19 2.19 -3.48
CA TYR A 133 -7.58 1.89 -3.15
C TYR A 133 -7.72 0.43 -2.76
N SER A 134 -8.54 0.17 -1.78
CA SER A 134 -9.00 -1.18 -1.43
C SER A 134 -10.49 -1.15 -1.20
N ARG A 135 -11.21 -2.15 -1.69
CA ARG A 135 -12.66 -2.28 -1.50
C ARG A 135 -13.47 -1.06 -1.97
N GLY A 136 -12.92 -0.28 -2.92
CA GLY A 136 -13.56 0.92 -3.47
C GLY A 136 -13.33 2.21 -2.67
N PHE A 137 -12.49 2.18 -1.64
CA PHE A 137 -12.12 3.35 -0.84
C PHE A 137 -10.61 3.62 -0.89
N ALA A 138 -10.24 4.89 -0.81
CA ALA A 138 -8.84 5.27 -0.74
C ALA A 138 -8.16 4.75 0.53
N ILE A 139 -6.86 4.43 0.45
CA ILE A 139 -6.04 4.02 1.58
C ILE A 139 -5.25 5.23 2.07
N GLN A 140 -5.70 5.83 3.15
CA GLN A 140 -5.06 6.99 3.77
C GLN A 140 -4.30 6.63 5.06
N ASN A 141 -4.57 5.45 5.63
CA ASN A 141 -4.01 5.01 6.89
C ASN A 141 -2.69 4.31 6.67
N PHE A 142 -1.63 4.88 7.24
CA PHE A 142 -0.30 4.28 7.31
C PHE A 142 0.09 4.02 8.76
N GLN A 143 0.84 2.95 8.98
CA GLN A 143 1.49 2.64 10.24
C GLN A 143 2.97 2.37 9.99
N TYR A 144 3.81 2.76 10.93
CA TYR A 144 5.23 2.42 10.97
C TYR A 144 5.48 1.63 12.25
N ASP A 145 5.82 0.35 12.09
CA ASP A 145 5.92 -0.61 13.19
C ASP A 145 4.66 -0.62 14.08
N GLY A 146 3.50 -0.47 13.43
CA GLY A 146 2.20 -0.42 14.09
C GLY A 146 1.79 0.95 14.67
N ILE A 147 2.62 1.98 14.68
CA ILE A 147 2.23 3.33 15.11
C ILE A 147 1.47 4.03 13.98
N PRO A 148 0.21 4.45 14.18
CA PRO A 148 -0.51 5.22 13.18
C PRO A 148 0.14 6.60 12.96
N MET A 149 0.40 6.92 11.70
CA MET A 149 0.93 8.22 11.29
C MET A 149 0.03 8.77 10.19
N ARG A 150 -0.55 9.94 10.43
CA ARG A 150 -1.36 10.59 9.41
C ARG A 150 -0.47 10.97 8.22
N ARG A 151 -0.93 10.62 7.04
CA ARG A 151 -0.40 11.08 5.78
C ARG A 151 -1.25 12.25 5.29
N ASP A 152 -0.60 13.35 4.95
CA ASP A 152 -1.26 14.44 4.23
C ASP A 152 -1.21 14.12 2.74
N SER A 153 -2.37 14.00 2.09
CA SER A 153 -2.46 13.47 0.73
C SER A 153 -2.28 14.52 -0.36
N ALA A 154 -2.48 15.81 -0.06
CA ALA A 154 -2.59 16.82 -1.11
C ALA A 154 -1.29 17.06 -1.88
N TYR A 155 -0.16 17.14 -1.18
CA TYR A 155 1.14 17.41 -1.79
C TYR A 155 2.25 16.49 -1.26
N SER A 156 2.02 15.76 -0.19
CA SER A 156 2.99 14.86 0.44
C SER A 156 2.80 13.41 0.03
N ALA A 157 2.56 13.14 -1.24
CA ALA A 157 2.49 11.78 -1.78
C ALA A 157 3.80 10.97 -1.62
N GLY A 158 4.87 11.60 -1.10
CA GLY A 158 6.22 11.08 -1.01
C GLY A 158 6.39 9.74 -0.32
N ASN A 159 5.48 9.37 0.57
CA ASN A 159 5.52 8.06 1.21
C ASN A 159 5.27 6.90 0.24
N THR A 160 4.61 7.12 -0.87
CA THR A 160 4.32 6.08 -1.88
C THR A 160 5.55 5.72 -2.70
N LEU A 161 6.44 6.68 -2.89
CA LEU A 161 7.70 6.50 -3.61
C LEU A 161 8.86 6.10 -2.70
N SER A 162 8.62 5.93 -1.38
CA SER A 162 9.62 5.51 -0.42
C SER A 162 10.20 4.15 -0.78
N ASN A 163 11.51 4.03 -0.64
CA ASN A 163 12.26 2.83 -0.98
C ASN A 163 12.02 1.72 0.04
N THR A 164 11.90 0.48 -0.44
CA THR A 164 11.64 -0.71 0.39
C THR A 164 12.87 -1.27 1.08
N ALA A 165 14.07 -0.77 0.81
CA ALA A 165 15.34 -1.28 1.35
C ALA A 165 15.38 -1.39 2.89
N ILE A 166 14.63 -0.52 3.58
CA ILE A 166 14.60 -0.45 5.06
C ILE A 166 13.51 -1.30 5.71
N TYR A 167 12.64 -1.95 4.93
CA TYR A 167 11.50 -2.71 5.45
C TYR A 167 11.73 -4.23 5.36
N ASP A 168 11.35 -4.95 6.41
CA ASP A 168 11.27 -6.41 6.46
C ASP A 168 10.08 -6.92 5.66
N ARG A 169 8.92 -6.29 5.83
CA ARG A 169 7.69 -6.63 5.13
C ARG A 169 6.73 -5.46 5.13
N ILE A 170 5.71 -5.57 4.28
CA ILE A 170 4.61 -4.62 4.21
C ILE A 170 3.31 -5.39 4.37
N GLU A 171 2.48 -4.94 5.30
CA GLU A 171 1.20 -5.56 5.63
C GLU A 171 0.05 -4.63 5.22
N VAL A 172 -0.97 -5.17 4.56
CA VAL A 172 -2.16 -4.43 4.15
C VAL A 172 -3.38 -5.05 4.81
N LEU A 173 -3.83 -4.45 5.90
CA LEU A 173 -5.03 -4.84 6.62
C LEU A 173 -6.25 -4.19 5.97
N LYS A 174 -7.12 -4.99 5.37
CA LYS A 174 -8.25 -4.52 4.56
C LYS A 174 -9.50 -4.25 5.38
N GLY A 175 -10.29 -3.26 4.95
CA GLY A 175 -11.53 -2.85 5.61
C GLY A 175 -11.34 -1.75 6.65
N ALA A 176 -12.34 -1.55 7.53
CA ALA A 176 -12.31 -0.55 8.58
C ALA A 176 -11.33 -0.96 9.70
N THR A 177 -10.34 -0.13 9.97
CA THR A 177 -9.20 -0.44 10.88
C THR A 177 -9.14 0.46 12.10
N GLY A 178 -10.25 1.11 12.44
CA GLY A 178 -10.31 2.17 13.45
C GLY A 178 -9.91 1.75 14.87
N LEU A 179 -9.95 0.46 15.22
CA LEU A 179 -9.53 -0.01 16.54
C LEU A 179 -8.14 0.50 16.93
N LEU A 180 -7.17 0.47 16.01
CA LEU A 180 -5.81 0.93 16.27
C LEU A 180 -5.52 2.31 15.67
N THR A 181 -6.12 2.67 14.54
CA THR A 181 -5.88 3.95 13.87
C THR A 181 -6.76 5.08 14.40
N GLY A 182 -7.98 4.78 14.84
CA GLY A 182 -9.01 5.74 15.22
C GLY A 182 -9.66 6.37 14.00
N VAL A 183 -8.99 7.32 13.39
CA VAL A 183 -9.48 8.14 12.28
C VAL A 183 -8.96 7.62 10.93
N GLY A 184 -9.80 7.69 9.90
CA GLY A 184 -9.44 7.37 8.50
C GLY A 184 -10.61 6.86 7.66
N ASP A 185 -10.29 6.41 6.46
CA ASP A 185 -11.25 5.81 5.53
C ASP A 185 -11.29 4.28 5.65
N PRO A 186 -12.40 3.65 5.28
CA PRO A 186 -12.61 2.22 5.54
C PRO A 186 -11.94 1.28 4.50
N GLY A 187 -11.03 1.77 3.66
CA GLY A 187 -10.38 0.98 2.60
C GLY A 187 -9.42 -0.07 3.14
N ALA A 188 -8.37 0.37 3.77
CA ALA A 188 -7.33 -0.44 4.41
C ALA A 188 -6.38 0.41 5.27
N THR A 189 -5.48 -0.29 5.97
CA THR A 189 -4.27 0.30 6.58
C THR A 189 -3.03 -0.41 6.03
N ILE A 190 -2.03 0.37 5.60
CA ILE A 190 -0.71 -0.12 5.19
C ILE A 190 0.24 0.01 6.38
N ASN A 191 0.80 -1.10 6.85
CA ASN A 191 1.77 -1.13 7.93
C ASN A 191 3.15 -1.49 7.40
N LEU A 192 4.10 -0.60 7.59
CA LEU A 192 5.48 -0.71 7.13
C LEU A 192 6.33 -1.21 8.30
N ILE A 193 6.76 -2.47 8.26
CA ILE A 193 7.57 -3.10 9.30
C ILE A 193 9.04 -2.98 8.92
N ARG A 194 9.82 -2.27 9.75
CA ARG A 194 11.24 -2.02 9.52
C ARG A 194 12.09 -3.24 9.82
N LYS A 195 13.22 -3.34 9.09
CA LYS A 195 14.28 -4.31 9.35
C LYS A 195 14.85 -4.14 10.77
N LYS A 196 15.19 -5.24 11.42
CA LYS A 196 15.77 -5.29 12.77
C LYS A 196 17.25 -5.67 12.72
N PRO A 197 18.04 -5.32 13.75
CA PRO A 197 19.40 -5.85 13.89
C PRO A 197 19.40 -7.35 14.05
N THR A 198 20.44 -8.00 13.56
CA THR A 198 20.66 -9.45 13.65
C THR A 198 21.55 -9.83 14.84
N SER A 199 21.39 -11.04 15.36
CA SER A 199 22.21 -11.58 16.46
C SER A 199 23.63 -11.93 16.02
N GLU A 200 23.83 -12.21 14.73
CA GLU A 200 25.13 -12.49 14.12
C GLU A 200 25.42 -11.43 13.07
N PHE A 201 26.72 -11.23 12.78
CA PHE A 201 27.10 -10.31 11.73
C PHE A 201 26.61 -10.81 10.37
N GLN A 202 25.92 -9.93 9.65
CA GLN A 202 25.45 -10.13 8.29
C GLN A 202 25.71 -8.84 7.49
N GLY A 203 26.20 -9.00 6.29
CA GLY A 203 26.44 -7.88 5.40
C GLY A 203 26.06 -8.21 3.97
N SER A 204 25.58 -7.23 3.24
CA SER A 204 25.40 -7.34 1.80
C SER A 204 25.65 -6.01 1.11
N ALA A 205 26.17 -6.11 -0.11
CA ALA A 205 26.26 -4.99 -1.04
C ALA A 205 25.61 -5.42 -2.37
N SER A 206 24.81 -4.55 -2.95
CA SER A 206 24.21 -4.80 -4.26
C SER A 206 24.35 -3.60 -5.19
N VAL A 207 24.40 -3.90 -6.48
CA VAL A 207 24.35 -2.91 -7.56
C VAL A 207 23.36 -3.38 -8.61
N GLY A 208 22.69 -2.44 -9.27
CA GLY A 208 21.71 -2.73 -10.31
C GLY A 208 21.80 -1.75 -11.48
N VAL A 209 21.45 -2.25 -12.65
CA VAL A 209 21.29 -1.47 -13.87
C VAL A 209 19.97 -1.84 -14.54
N GLY A 210 19.29 -0.89 -15.16
CA GLY A 210 17.99 -1.13 -15.77
C GLY A 210 17.68 -0.23 -16.96
N SER A 211 16.49 -0.41 -17.51
CA SER A 211 15.93 0.43 -18.56
C SER A 211 15.94 1.90 -18.14
N TRP A 212 15.95 2.77 -19.13
CA TRP A 212 15.95 4.24 -18.93
C TRP A 212 17.06 4.70 -17.99
N ASN A 213 18.30 4.28 -18.30
CA ASN A 213 19.50 4.67 -17.54
C ASN A 213 19.34 4.52 -16.01
N THR A 214 18.64 3.47 -15.58
CA THR A 214 18.49 3.19 -14.14
C THR A 214 19.78 2.59 -13.58
N TYR A 215 20.28 3.18 -12.51
CA TYR A 215 21.40 2.69 -11.71
C TYR A 215 20.99 2.66 -10.24
N SER A 216 21.35 1.60 -9.54
CA SER A 216 21.08 1.46 -8.10
C SER A 216 22.24 0.84 -7.36
N GLY A 217 22.34 1.15 -6.07
CA GLY A 217 23.29 0.54 -5.16
C GLY A 217 22.74 0.51 -3.75
N GLU A 218 23.02 -0.56 -3.01
CA GLU A 218 22.62 -0.74 -1.62
C GLU A 218 23.74 -1.40 -0.83
N ILE A 219 23.94 -0.95 0.41
CA ILE A 219 24.75 -1.60 1.43
C ILE A 219 23.87 -1.78 2.66
N ASP A 220 23.85 -3.01 3.19
CA ASP A 220 23.10 -3.39 4.39
C ASP A 220 24.03 -4.17 5.33
N LEU A 221 24.31 -3.60 6.51
CA LEU A 221 25.20 -4.18 7.51
C LEU A 221 24.46 -4.34 8.83
N SER A 222 24.54 -5.51 9.42
CA SER A 222 23.83 -5.80 10.67
C SER A 222 24.63 -6.75 11.55
N GLY A 223 24.56 -6.58 12.86
CA GLY A 223 25.17 -7.51 13.81
C GLY A 223 25.38 -6.92 15.21
N PRO A 224 26.00 -7.74 16.11
CA PRO A 224 26.33 -7.30 17.45
C PRO A 224 27.48 -6.31 17.44
N LEU A 225 27.43 -5.32 18.35
CA LEU A 225 28.47 -4.32 18.59
C LEU A 225 29.36 -4.67 19.78
N ASN A 226 28.99 -5.69 20.57
CA ASN A 226 29.76 -6.16 21.71
C ASN A 226 29.78 -7.69 21.77
N ASP A 227 30.77 -8.26 22.49
CA ASP A 227 30.98 -9.70 22.57
C ASP A 227 29.82 -10.47 23.21
N SER A 228 29.05 -9.81 24.08
CA SER A 228 27.88 -10.41 24.73
C SER A 228 26.63 -10.46 23.81
N GLY A 229 26.66 -9.79 22.67
CA GLY A 229 25.51 -9.69 21.78
C GLY A 229 24.33 -8.86 22.31
N THR A 230 24.52 -8.18 23.47
CA THR A 230 23.46 -7.39 24.11
C THR A 230 23.23 -6.05 23.45
N ILE A 231 24.16 -5.56 22.63
CA ILE A 231 23.99 -4.37 21.81
C ILE A 231 24.16 -4.79 20.36
N ARG A 232 23.12 -4.57 19.55
CA ARG A 232 23.08 -4.93 18.13
C ARG A 232 22.74 -3.70 17.32
N ALA A 233 23.29 -3.58 16.12
CA ALA A 233 22.98 -2.47 15.22
C ALA A 233 22.77 -2.95 13.79
N ARG A 234 22.06 -2.13 13.03
CA ARG A 234 21.94 -2.27 11.58
C ARG A 234 22.02 -0.90 10.91
N GLY A 235 22.70 -0.85 9.77
CA GLY A 235 22.76 0.32 8.90
C GLY A 235 22.47 -0.08 7.47
N VAL A 236 21.56 0.67 6.81
CA VAL A 236 21.25 0.50 5.40
C VAL A 236 21.50 1.83 4.71
N ALA A 237 22.23 1.80 3.59
CA ALA A 237 22.37 2.92 2.68
C ALA A 237 22.03 2.46 1.28
N ALA A 238 21.06 3.12 0.64
CA ALA A 238 20.65 2.83 -0.73
C ALA A 238 20.60 4.12 -1.55
N TYR A 239 20.88 3.98 -2.84
CA TYR A 239 20.79 5.05 -3.81
C TYR A 239 20.25 4.53 -5.13
N GLN A 240 19.32 5.26 -5.72
CA GLN A 240 18.85 5.00 -7.07
C GLN A 240 18.88 6.31 -7.88
N ASP A 241 19.38 6.19 -9.11
CA ASP A 241 19.32 7.22 -10.14
C ASP A 241 18.64 6.60 -11.35
N LYS A 242 17.51 7.15 -11.77
CA LYS A 242 16.73 6.62 -12.89
C LYS A 242 16.09 7.73 -13.71
N GLU A 243 16.11 7.56 -15.01
CA GLU A 243 15.18 8.19 -15.92
C GLU A 243 13.89 7.35 -15.99
N SER A 244 12.91 7.75 -16.77
CA SER A 244 11.71 6.96 -17.08
C SER A 244 11.45 6.97 -18.59
N GLU A 245 10.38 6.31 -19.02
CA GLU A 245 9.91 6.43 -20.41
C GLU A 245 9.42 7.83 -20.77
N LEU A 246 9.05 8.66 -19.74
CA LEU A 246 8.63 10.03 -19.95
C LEU A 246 9.79 10.90 -20.44
N ASP A 247 9.56 11.67 -21.50
CA ASP A 247 10.53 12.61 -22.04
C ASP A 247 11.03 13.55 -20.95
N HIS A 248 12.35 13.76 -20.85
CA HIS A 248 13.06 14.69 -19.93
C HIS A 248 12.73 14.53 -18.43
N TYR A 249 12.29 13.33 -17.99
CA TYR A 249 12.09 13.03 -16.57
C TYR A 249 13.25 12.19 -16.02
N GLU A 250 13.80 12.62 -14.88
CA GLU A 250 14.75 11.84 -14.09
C GLU A 250 14.44 11.95 -12.60
N ARG A 251 14.89 10.98 -11.79
CA ARG A 251 14.71 10.96 -10.35
C ARG A 251 15.87 10.31 -9.62
N LYS A 252 16.36 10.97 -8.56
CA LYS A 252 17.41 10.48 -7.65
C LYS A 252 16.83 10.24 -6.27
N THR A 253 17.11 9.06 -5.70
CA THR A 253 16.51 8.61 -4.43
C THR A 253 17.60 8.10 -3.48
N PRO A 254 18.22 8.97 -2.65
CA PRO A 254 19.06 8.55 -1.54
C PRO A 254 18.22 8.06 -0.35
N VAL A 255 18.66 6.98 0.30
CA VAL A 255 18.04 6.36 1.48
C VAL A 255 19.11 6.02 2.50
N PHE A 256 18.88 6.41 3.76
CA PHE A 256 19.72 6.03 4.90
C PHE A 256 18.84 5.55 6.04
N TYR A 257 19.24 4.46 6.67
CA TYR A 257 18.57 3.88 7.83
C TYR A 257 19.60 3.40 8.83
N GLY A 258 19.34 3.68 10.10
CA GLY A 258 20.13 3.19 11.20
C GLY A 258 19.26 2.79 12.39
N ILE A 259 19.54 1.65 13.01
CA ILE A 259 18.84 1.16 14.19
C ILE A 259 19.81 0.48 15.13
N VAL A 260 19.63 0.71 16.42
CA VAL A 260 20.37 0.06 17.51
C VAL A 260 19.35 -0.57 18.46
N GLU A 261 19.60 -1.80 18.86
CA GLU A 261 18.91 -2.49 19.93
C GLU A 261 19.88 -2.77 21.08
N ALA A 262 19.43 -2.51 22.30
CA ALA A 262 20.18 -2.75 23.53
C ALA A 262 19.33 -3.53 24.54
N ASP A 263 19.77 -4.71 24.92
CA ASP A 263 19.21 -5.48 26.02
C ASP A 263 19.67 -4.81 27.33
N LEU A 264 18.83 -3.90 27.88
CA LEU A 264 19.14 -3.21 29.15
C LEU A 264 19.16 -4.18 30.33
N THR A 265 18.34 -5.22 30.22
CA THR A 265 18.31 -6.40 31.08
C THR A 265 17.84 -7.59 30.25
N ASP A 266 17.89 -8.81 30.79
CA ASP A 266 17.37 -10.02 30.14
C ASP A 266 15.88 -9.93 29.76
N LYS A 267 15.15 -8.91 30.25
CA LYS A 267 13.72 -8.72 30.04
C LYS A 267 13.36 -7.36 29.44
N THR A 268 14.35 -6.49 29.25
CA THR A 268 14.09 -5.11 28.80
C THR A 268 14.93 -4.80 27.59
N LEU A 269 14.26 -4.54 26.47
CA LEU A 269 14.86 -4.17 25.19
C LEU A 269 14.60 -2.70 24.91
N LEU A 270 15.64 -1.93 24.64
CA LEU A 270 15.58 -0.59 24.09
C LEU A 270 15.95 -0.64 22.60
N THR A 271 15.10 -0.07 21.76
CA THR A 271 15.36 0.15 20.34
C THR A 271 15.38 1.64 20.07
N VAL A 272 16.37 2.13 19.33
CA VAL A 272 16.43 3.51 18.82
C VAL A 272 16.86 3.46 17.36
N GLY A 273 16.18 4.22 16.51
CA GLY A 273 16.52 4.25 15.09
C GLY A 273 16.12 5.55 14.41
N ALA A 274 16.67 5.74 13.22
CA ALA A 274 16.35 6.87 12.36
C ALA A 274 16.36 6.44 10.89
N ASP A 275 15.55 7.08 10.07
CA ASP A 275 15.61 6.98 8.62
C ASP A 275 15.55 8.35 7.94
N TYR A 276 16.18 8.41 6.77
CA TYR A 276 16.14 9.52 5.84
C TYR A 276 15.91 8.95 4.45
N GLN A 277 14.87 9.44 3.80
CA GLN A 277 14.56 9.12 2.41
C GLN A 277 14.22 10.41 1.68
N ASP A 278 14.70 10.52 0.45
CA ASP A 278 14.49 11.69 -0.38
C ASP A 278 14.19 11.25 -1.81
N SER A 279 13.32 11.94 -2.50
CA SER A 279 12.98 11.75 -3.91
C SER A 279 13.16 13.09 -4.62
N LYS A 280 14.15 13.18 -5.50
CA LYS A 280 14.54 14.40 -6.22
C LYS A 280 14.29 14.22 -7.71
N PRO A 281 13.07 14.46 -8.19
CA PRO A 281 12.76 14.41 -9.60
C PRO A 281 13.14 15.73 -10.30
N GLU A 282 13.42 15.62 -11.59
CA GLU A 282 13.48 16.74 -12.55
C GLU A 282 12.54 16.42 -13.72
N GLY A 283 11.91 17.42 -14.31
CA GLY A 283 10.93 17.24 -15.37
C GLY A 283 9.60 16.63 -14.88
N SER A 284 9.23 16.87 -13.62
CA SER A 284 7.99 16.31 -13.05
C SER A 284 6.76 16.75 -13.83
N THR A 285 5.83 15.81 -14.07
CA THR A 285 4.51 16.11 -14.61
C THR A 285 3.61 16.70 -13.52
N TRP A 286 2.57 17.42 -13.94
CA TRP A 286 1.52 17.92 -13.05
C TRP A 286 0.18 17.79 -13.72
N GLY A 287 -0.69 16.88 -13.21
CA GLY A 287 -2.06 16.70 -13.61
C GLY A 287 -2.29 15.97 -14.94
N GLY A 288 -1.48 15.11 -15.42
CA GLY A 288 -1.76 14.20 -16.55
C GLY A 288 -2.08 14.86 -17.91
N ILE A 289 -2.47 14.02 -18.87
CA ILE A 289 -2.81 14.40 -20.26
C ILE A 289 -4.32 14.60 -20.35
N PRO A 290 -4.86 15.70 -20.94
CA PRO A 290 -6.29 15.86 -21.17
C PRO A 290 -6.89 14.67 -21.94
N ILE A 291 -7.97 14.07 -21.41
CA ILE A 291 -8.62 12.89 -22.06
C ILE A 291 -9.17 13.25 -23.42
N TYR A 292 -9.77 14.43 -23.57
CA TYR A 292 -10.36 14.87 -24.81
C TYR A 292 -9.63 16.07 -25.39
N ASN A 293 -9.55 16.14 -26.72
CA ASN A 293 -9.21 17.35 -27.43
C ASN A 293 -10.43 18.30 -27.55
N LYS A 294 -10.24 19.50 -28.06
CA LYS A 294 -11.27 20.52 -28.18
C LYS A 294 -12.47 20.08 -29.05
N ALA A 295 -12.28 19.10 -29.96
CA ALA A 295 -13.36 18.53 -30.76
C ALA A 295 -14.09 17.36 -30.06
N GLY A 296 -13.77 17.05 -28.79
CA GLY A 296 -14.41 16.00 -28.02
C GLY A 296 -13.93 14.59 -28.33
N ASN A 297 -12.86 14.43 -29.12
CA ASN A 297 -12.26 13.14 -29.40
C ASN A 297 -11.17 12.81 -28.39
N PHE A 298 -10.94 11.50 -28.16
CA PHE A 298 -9.84 11.06 -27.28
C PHE A 298 -8.48 11.62 -27.76
N ASN A 299 -7.81 12.32 -26.87
CA ASN A 299 -6.54 12.99 -27.12
C ASN A 299 -5.38 12.01 -26.88
N LYS A 300 -5.14 11.13 -27.83
CA LYS A 300 -4.08 10.13 -27.74
C LYS A 300 -2.71 10.76 -27.95
N MET A 301 -1.90 10.84 -26.90
CA MET A 301 -0.50 11.26 -26.93
C MET A 301 0.42 10.01 -26.92
N PRO A 302 1.69 10.13 -27.35
CA PRO A 302 2.70 9.10 -27.14
C PRO A 302 2.82 8.74 -25.64
N ASP A 303 3.23 7.51 -25.35
CA ASP A 303 3.47 7.06 -23.96
C ASP A 303 4.67 7.75 -23.31
N SER A 304 5.61 8.27 -24.10
CA SER A 304 6.71 9.11 -23.60
C SER A 304 6.34 10.56 -23.34
N PHE A 305 5.12 10.99 -23.69
CA PHE A 305 4.74 12.39 -23.58
C PHE A 305 4.74 12.88 -22.13
N ASN A 306 5.55 13.89 -21.87
CA ASN A 306 5.65 14.58 -20.59
C ASN A 306 5.05 15.99 -20.70
N ASN A 307 3.97 16.27 -19.95
CA ASN A 307 3.34 17.58 -19.93
C ASN A 307 4.10 18.62 -19.08
N GLY A 308 5.07 18.17 -18.28
CA GLY A 308 5.88 19.02 -17.40
C GLY A 308 6.85 19.91 -18.16
N ALA A 309 7.17 21.06 -17.58
CA ALA A 309 8.31 21.86 -18.02
C ALA A 309 9.62 21.17 -17.58
N ARG A 310 10.73 21.42 -18.31
CA ARG A 310 12.03 20.83 -17.97
C ARG A 310 12.54 21.24 -16.60
N TRP A 311 12.18 22.43 -16.14
CA TRP A 311 12.51 22.95 -14.81
C TRP A 311 11.54 22.46 -13.73
N SER A 312 10.43 21.80 -14.09
CA SER A 312 9.44 21.30 -13.12
C SER A 312 10.07 20.22 -12.25
N ASN A 313 10.00 20.42 -10.95
CA ASN A 313 10.49 19.45 -9.97
C ASN A 313 9.51 19.34 -8.79
N TRP A 314 9.47 18.18 -8.16
CA TRP A 314 8.61 17.91 -7.00
C TRP A 314 9.37 17.06 -5.99
N GLU A 315 10.41 17.67 -5.39
CA GLU A 315 11.18 17.00 -4.32
C GLU A 315 10.26 16.62 -3.17
N GLN A 316 10.41 15.40 -2.66
CA GLN A 316 9.65 14.86 -1.53
C GLN A 316 10.60 14.11 -0.61
N TYR A 317 10.53 14.37 0.70
CA TYR A 317 11.43 13.76 1.66
C TYR A 317 10.71 13.27 2.92
N THR A 318 11.25 12.23 3.53
CA THR A 318 10.85 11.71 4.84
C THR A 318 12.08 11.61 5.75
N ARG A 319 11.95 12.09 6.97
CA ARG A 319 12.95 11.99 8.04
C ARG A 319 12.25 11.48 9.28
N THR A 320 12.75 10.38 9.83
CA THR A 320 12.11 9.77 11.01
C THR A 320 13.16 9.52 12.08
N ILE A 321 12.79 9.76 13.34
CA ILE A 321 13.48 9.26 14.53
C ILE A 321 12.45 8.53 15.35
N PHE A 322 12.79 7.31 15.79
CA PHE A 322 11.88 6.49 16.58
C PHE A 322 12.62 5.78 17.72
N SER A 323 11.87 5.46 18.77
CA SER A 323 12.37 4.68 19.89
C SER A 323 11.29 3.75 20.42
N THR A 324 11.69 2.58 20.89
CA THR A 324 10.80 1.60 21.52
C THR A 324 11.46 1.07 22.78
N LEU A 325 10.72 1.06 23.87
CA LEU A 325 11.09 0.36 25.10
C LEU A 325 10.11 -0.78 25.33
N GLU A 326 10.62 -2.01 25.41
CA GLU A 326 9.82 -3.21 25.62
C GLU A 326 10.30 -3.94 26.86
N HIS A 327 9.37 -4.32 27.73
CA HIS A 327 9.67 -5.06 28.97
C HIS A 327 8.77 -6.28 29.10
N LYS A 328 9.38 -7.45 29.25
CA LYS A 328 8.70 -8.72 29.50
C LYS A 328 8.70 -9.03 30.99
N PHE A 329 7.51 -9.17 31.58
CA PHE A 329 7.31 -9.54 32.97
C PHE A 329 7.36 -11.07 33.17
N ASP A 330 7.56 -11.52 34.43
CA ASP A 330 7.61 -12.95 34.77
C ASP A 330 6.31 -13.71 34.54
N ASN A 331 5.19 -13.01 34.42
CA ASN A 331 3.86 -13.55 34.17
C ASN A 331 3.45 -13.52 32.70
N ASP A 332 4.44 -13.46 31.77
CA ASP A 332 4.28 -13.39 30.32
C ASP A 332 3.56 -12.13 29.79
N TRP A 333 3.34 -11.14 30.63
CA TRP A 333 2.93 -9.83 30.17
C TRP A 333 4.10 -9.10 29.51
N VAL A 334 3.79 -8.32 28.50
CA VAL A 334 4.74 -7.42 27.85
C VAL A 334 4.17 -6.01 27.90
N ALA A 335 4.98 -5.06 28.35
CA ALA A 335 4.68 -3.64 28.23
C ALA A 335 5.57 -3.02 27.16
N LYS A 336 4.99 -2.19 26.31
CA LYS A 336 5.70 -1.53 25.22
C LYS A 336 5.36 -0.05 25.16
N LEU A 337 6.39 0.80 25.10
CA LEU A 337 6.30 2.22 24.80
C LEU A 337 6.98 2.46 23.46
N GLN A 338 6.30 3.11 22.54
CA GLN A 338 6.82 3.50 21.24
C GLN A 338 6.70 5.02 21.07
N LEU A 339 7.76 5.64 20.58
CA LEU A 339 7.82 7.07 20.28
C LEU A 339 8.25 7.23 18.83
N ASN A 340 7.61 8.12 18.08
CA ASN A 340 7.95 8.41 16.71
C ASN A 340 7.87 9.92 16.44
N HIS A 341 8.92 10.46 15.85
CA HIS A 341 8.96 11.81 15.29
C HIS A 341 9.27 11.72 13.80
N GLN A 342 8.37 12.21 12.97
CA GLN A 342 8.51 12.16 11.51
C GLN A 342 8.29 13.53 10.90
N ILE A 343 9.12 13.88 9.93
CA ILE A 343 8.97 15.04 9.06
C ILE A 343 8.79 14.51 7.65
N ASN A 344 7.62 14.77 7.06
CA ASN A 344 7.37 14.61 5.63
C ASN A 344 7.33 15.99 5.00
N GLY A 345 8.12 16.21 3.95
CA GLY A 345 8.18 17.52 3.31
C GLY A 345 8.24 17.42 1.81
N TYR A 346 8.00 18.55 1.17
CA TYR A 346 8.12 18.73 -0.26
C TYR A 346 8.64 20.14 -0.60
N ASP A 347 9.37 20.21 -1.70
CA ASP A 347 9.76 21.45 -2.37
C ASP A 347 9.44 21.27 -3.86
N ALA A 348 8.44 21.99 -4.34
CA ALA A 348 7.83 21.74 -5.65
C ALA A 348 7.72 23.02 -6.46
N GLN A 349 8.59 23.17 -7.45
CA GLN A 349 8.42 24.15 -8.51
C GLN A 349 7.78 23.45 -9.70
N LEU A 350 6.49 23.72 -9.92
CA LEU A 350 5.69 22.97 -10.87
C LEU A 350 5.28 23.83 -12.06
N GLY A 351 5.55 23.30 -13.25
CA GLY A 351 5.08 23.85 -14.50
C GLY A 351 4.61 22.75 -15.43
N ALA A 352 3.40 22.86 -15.95
CA ALA A 352 2.86 21.86 -16.86
C ALA A 352 1.89 22.43 -17.88
N ALA A 353 1.93 21.89 -19.10
CA ALA A 353 0.91 22.15 -20.12
C ALA A 353 -0.33 21.29 -19.80
N ALA A 354 -1.18 21.76 -18.87
CA ALA A 354 -2.25 20.97 -18.28
C ALA A 354 -3.63 21.67 -18.26
N GLY A 355 -3.71 22.97 -18.55
CA GLY A 355 -4.96 23.72 -18.54
C GLY A 355 -5.67 23.70 -19.89
N GLY A 356 -6.92 23.21 -19.95
CA GLY A 356 -7.74 23.22 -21.17
C GLY A 356 -7.55 22.00 -22.06
N ASN A 357 -8.08 22.09 -23.28
CA ASN A 357 -8.10 20.99 -24.24
C ASN A 357 -7.45 21.42 -25.57
N PRO A 358 -6.52 20.65 -26.14
CA PRO A 358 -5.83 21.01 -27.37
C PRO A 358 -6.75 20.97 -28.59
N ASN A 359 -6.63 21.94 -29.46
CA ASN A 359 -7.24 21.92 -30.78
C ASN A 359 -6.57 20.81 -31.65
N PRO A 360 -7.32 19.88 -32.22
CA PRO A 360 -6.75 18.75 -32.96
C PRO A 360 -6.00 19.15 -34.25
N ILE A 361 -6.15 20.38 -34.74
CA ILE A 361 -5.53 20.87 -35.98
C ILE A 361 -4.15 21.48 -35.71
N ASP A 362 -4.05 22.36 -34.71
CA ASP A 362 -2.86 23.18 -34.46
C ASP A 362 -2.32 23.08 -33.03
N GLY A 363 -2.94 22.27 -32.17
CA GLY A 363 -2.51 22.11 -30.77
C GLY A 363 -2.76 23.32 -29.87
N SER A 364 -3.42 24.37 -30.34
CA SER A 364 -3.77 25.55 -29.55
C SER A 364 -4.84 25.27 -28.51
N GLY A 365 -4.99 26.16 -27.51
CA GLY A 365 -6.06 26.08 -26.52
C GLY A 365 -5.67 25.38 -25.21
N VAL A 366 -4.39 25.07 -25.04
CA VAL A 366 -3.82 24.61 -23.78
C VAL A 366 -3.10 25.76 -23.09
N SER A 367 -3.15 25.79 -21.78
CA SER A 367 -2.41 26.75 -20.96
C SER A 367 -1.48 26.05 -19.98
N MET A 368 -0.46 26.78 -19.55
CA MET A 368 0.45 26.36 -18.50
C MET A 368 -0.22 26.52 -17.12
N TRP A 369 -0.13 25.48 -16.31
CA TRP A 369 -0.18 25.63 -14.87
C TRP A 369 1.23 25.95 -14.37
N ALA A 370 1.35 26.89 -13.46
CA ALA A 370 2.62 27.24 -12.84
C ALA A 370 2.40 27.58 -11.37
N GLY A 371 3.15 26.96 -10.49
CA GLY A 371 3.06 27.15 -9.04
C GLY A 371 4.31 26.66 -8.34
N ASN A 372 4.66 27.34 -7.25
CA ASN A 372 5.76 26.91 -6.38
C ASN A 372 5.21 26.66 -4.99
N TYR A 373 5.44 25.48 -4.46
CA TYR A 373 4.90 25.01 -3.19
C TYR A 373 6.03 24.44 -2.34
N LYS A 374 6.12 24.89 -1.10
CA LYS A 374 7.09 24.37 -0.15
C LYS A 374 6.40 24.10 1.17
N GLY A 375 6.36 22.86 1.57
CA GLY A 375 5.64 22.45 2.77
C GLY A 375 6.30 21.33 3.52
N GLU A 376 5.93 21.22 4.79
CA GLU A 376 6.31 20.11 5.65
C GLU A 376 5.21 19.78 6.66
N THR A 377 5.08 18.49 6.96
CA THR A 377 4.26 17.97 8.06
C THR A 377 5.19 17.41 9.11
N LYS A 378 5.16 18.00 10.31
CA LYS A 378 5.85 17.48 11.49
C LYS A 378 4.86 16.69 12.33
N SER A 379 5.11 15.40 12.49
CA SER A 379 4.25 14.48 13.23
C SER A 379 5.00 13.89 14.42
N ASN A 380 4.37 13.95 15.59
CA ASN A 380 4.83 13.28 16.81
C ASN A 380 3.77 12.27 17.21
N ALA A 381 4.17 11.04 17.51
CA ALA A 381 3.27 10.01 18.00
C ALA A 381 3.90 9.24 19.17
N ALA A 382 3.08 8.89 20.12
CA ALA A 382 3.42 7.98 21.20
C ALA A 382 2.32 6.92 21.35
N ASP A 383 2.72 5.68 21.55
CA ASP A 383 1.82 4.55 21.82
C ASP A 383 2.39 3.77 23.02
N ILE A 384 1.58 3.55 24.02
CA ILE A 384 1.91 2.71 25.17
C ILE A 384 0.84 1.64 25.32
N TYR A 385 1.27 0.39 25.44
CA TYR A 385 0.34 -0.70 25.71
C TYR A 385 0.99 -1.80 26.55
N ALA A 386 0.12 -2.59 27.17
CA ALA A 386 0.49 -3.85 27.80
C ALA A 386 -0.36 -4.97 27.20
N SER A 387 0.27 -6.11 26.94
CA SER A 387 -0.40 -7.31 26.44
C SER A 387 0.04 -8.52 27.24
N GLY A 388 -0.86 -9.47 27.49
CA GLY A 388 -0.50 -10.69 28.17
C GLY A 388 -1.68 -11.60 28.47
N PRO A 389 -1.38 -12.81 29.00
CA PRO A 389 -2.39 -13.79 29.34
C PRO A 389 -3.12 -13.43 30.63
N PHE A 390 -4.39 -13.84 30.72
CA PHE A 390 -5.15 -13.84 31.97
C PHE A 390 -6.06 -15.07 32.05
N LYS A 391 -6.41 -15.47 33.29
CA LYS A 391 -7.27 -16.64 33.51
C LYS A 391 -8.69 -16.22 33.86
N LEU A 392 -9.66 -16.79 33.13
CA LEU A 392 -11.09 -16.61 33.39
C LEU A 392 -11.83 -17.91 33.09
N LEU A 393 -12.74 -18.33 33.99
CA LEU A 393 -13.56 -19.53 33.85
C LEU A 393 -12.74 -20.82 33.57
N GLY A 394 -11.53 -20.91 34.15
CA GLY A 394 -10.65 -22.06 33.99
C GLY A 394 -9.86 -22.13 32.69
N ARG A 395 -9.97 -21.11 31.84
CA ARG A 395 -9.23 -20.98 30.58
C ARG A 395 -8.28 -19.80 30.61
N GLU A 396 -7.24 -19.88 29.79
CA GLU A 396 -6.33 -18.78 29.52
C GLU A 396 -6.82 -17.97 28.33
N HIS A 397 -6.79 -16.67 28.47
CA HIS A 397 -7.21 -15.65 27.51
C HIS A 397 -6.09 -14.63 27.33
N GLU A 398 -6.22 -13.77 26.34
CA GLU A 398 -5.25 -12.71 26.06
C GLU A 398 -5.93 -11.34 26.18
N LEU A 399 -5.22 -10.36 26.72
CA LEU A 399 -5.67 -8.98 26.86
C LEU A 399 -4.60 -8.02 26.40
N VAL A 400 -5.02 -7.00 25.65
CA VAL A 400 -4.24 -5.81 25.31
C VAL A 400 -4.98 -4.60 25.83
N VAL A 401 -4.28 -3.73 26.54
CA VAL A 401 -4.77 -2.41 26.97
C VAL A 401 -3.74 -1.38 26.58
N GLY A 402 -4.16 -0.31 25.91
CA GLY A 402 -3.22 0.71 25.46
C GLY A 402 -3.83 2.08 25.28
N ALA A 403 -2.93 3.03 25.07
CA ALA A 403 -3.24 4.43 24.80
C ALA A 403 -2.28 4.97 23.75
N ASN A 404 -2.78 5.81 22.86
CA ASN A 404 -1.93 6.54 21.95
C ASN A 404 -2.29 8.02 21.86
N ILE A 405 -1.32 8.81 21.48
CA ILE A 405 -1.46 10.23 21.19
C ILE A 405 -0.63 10.56 19.97
N SER A 406 -1.17 11.40 19.10
CA SER A 406 -0.42 11.98 17.99
C SER A 406 -0.78 13.44 17.79
N GLU A 407 0.22 14.20 17.38
CA GLU A 407 0.09 15.59 16.96
C GLU A 407 0.83 15.78 15.65
N SER A 408 0.17 16.36 14.66
CA SER A 408 0.81 16.76 13.40
C SER A 408 0.58 18.24 13.14
N THR A 409 1.59 18.90 12.58
CA THR A 409 1.52 20.28 12.14
C THR A 409 1.99 20.34 10.70
N TRP A 410 1.07 20.64 9.79
CA TRP A 410 1.37 20.94 8.41
C TRP A 410 1.56 22.44 8.22
N LYS A 411 2.61 22.82 7.47
CA LYS A 411 2.84 24.18 6.99
C LYS A 411 3.13 24.14 5.52
N ASN A 412 2.55 25.07 4.77
CA ASN A 412 2.77 25.23 3.35
C ASN A 412 2.94 26.71 3.00
N ASN A 413 3.96 27.02 2.23
CA ASN A 413 4.12 28.29 1.55
C ASN A 413 3.89 28.05 0.06
N GLY A 414 3.01 28.85 -0.55
CA GLY A 414 2.73 28.79 -1.98
C GLY A 414 3.05 30.11 -2.64
N TYR A 415 3.53 30.05 -3.89
CA TYR A 415 3.82 31.18 -4.73
C TYR A 415 3.17 30.97 -6.09
N SER A 416 2.45 31.96 -6.60
CA SER A 416 1.95 31.95 -7.97
C SER A 416 2.96 32.56 -8.93
N ALA A 417 2.87 32.20 -10.19
CA ALA A 417 3.59 32.94 -11.25
C ALA A 417 3.09 34.39 -11.31
N PRO A 418 3.97 35.34 -11.71
CA PRO A 418 3.57 36.74 -11.94
C PRO A 418 2.50 36.83 -13.04
N ASN A 419 1.68 37.87 -12.99
CA ASN A 419 0.57 38.08 -13.92
C ASN A 419 1.00 38.23 -15.40
N ASP A 420 2.21 38.64 -15.67
CA ASP A 420 2.80 38.79 -17.01
C ASP A 420 3.50 37.52 -17.51
N TYR A 421 3.53 36.46 -16.72
CA TYR A 421 4.09 35.17 -17.14
C TYR A 421 3.26 34.59 -18.28
N LYS A 422 3.92 34.21 -19.40
CA LYS A 422 3.25 33.63 -20.55
C LYS A 422 2.75 32.20 -20.22
N THR A 423 1.45 32.07 -20.07
CA THR A 423 0.79 30.78 -19.77
C THR A 423 0.26 30.05 -21.02
N THR A 424 0.29 30.66 -22.22
CA THR A 424 -0.22 30.02 -23.45
C THR A 424 0.75 29.00 -24.00
N VAL A 425 0.26 27.80 -24.28
CA VAL A 425 0.98 26.75 -25.01
C VAL A 425 0.61 26.85 -26.48
N ASP A 426 1.55 27.26 -27.34
CA ASP A 426 1.28 27.57 -28.75
C ASP A 426 0.96 26.29 -29.57
N GLN A 427 1.67 25.16 -29.28
CA GLN A 427 1.50 23.88 -29.96
C GLN A 427 1.64 22.70 -29.00
N TYR A 428 0.53 22.22 -28.45
CA TYR A 428 0.52 21.14 -27.47
C TYR A 428 1.14 19.83 -27.99
N TYR A 429 0.87 19.48 -29.24
CA TYR A 429 1.38 18.22 -29.84
C TYR A 429 2.91 18.25 -30.12
N GLN A 430 3.54 19.43 -30.01
CA GLN A 430 4.99 19.62 -30.12
C GLN A 430 5.61 20.08 -28.80
N TRP A 431 4.85 19.99 -27.70
CA TRP A 431 5.35 20.34 -26.38
C TRP A 431 6.57 19.50 -26.02
N ASN A 432 7.62 20.14 -25.53
CA ASN A 432 8.89 19.52 -25.14
C ASN A 432 9.42 20.05 -23.80
N GLY A 433 8.59 20.78 -23.04
CA GLY A 433 8.94 21.33 -21.73
C GLY A 433 9.91 22.53 -21.76
N ASN A 434 10.35 22.98 -22.92
CA ASN A 434 11.34 24.07 -23.02
C ASN A 434 10.68 25.46 -22.93
N VAL A 435 10.34 25.85 -21.70
CA VAL A 435 9.76 27.15 -21.36
C VAL A 435 10.55 27.77 -20.19
N PRO A 436 10.62 29.11 -20.07
CA PRO A 436 11.31 29.74 -18.95
C PRO A 436 10.57 29.47 -17.64
N GLU A 437 11.30 29.31 -16.53
CA GLU A 437 10.74 29.29 -15.19
C GLU A 437 10.23 30.68 -14.81
N PRO A 438 9.09 30.83 -14.10
CA PRO A 438 8.63 32.12 -13.58
C PRO A 438 9.55 32.71 -12.52
N ASP A 439 9.59 34.03 -12.42
CA ASP A 439 10.15 34.70 -11.25
C ASP A 439 9.14 34.63 -10.08
N TRP A 440 9.27 33.60 -9.25
CA TRP A 440 8.35 33.35 -8.12
C TRP A 440 8.32 34.49 -7.10
N GLN A 441 9.37 35.33 -7.02
CA GLN A 441 9.42 36.47 -6.09
C GLN A 441 8.58 37.65 -6.57
N ALA A 442 8.31 37.74 -7.86
CA ALA A 442 7.42 38.73 -8.45
C ALA A 442 5.93 38.36 -8.38
N GLY A 443 5.62 37.12 -8.05
CA GLY A 443 4.25 36.64 -7.90
C GLY A 443 3.65 36.86 -6.50
N SER A 444 2.39 36.51 -6.32
CA SER A 444 1.77 36.51 -4.99
C SER A 444 2.19 35.27 -4.20
N HIS A 445 2.22 35.40 -2.87
CA HIS A 445 2.54 34.30 -1.99
C HIS A 445 1.49 34.18 -0.87
N TRP A 446 1.36 32.95 -0.32
CA TRP A 446 0.49 32.67 0.82
C TRP A 446 1.12 31.60 1.70
N THR A 447 0.66 31.55 2.94
CA THR A 447 1.08 30.53 3.91
C THR A 447 -0.17 29.91 4.53
N ASN A 448 -0.20 28.59 4.53
CA ASN A 448 -1.20 27.79 5.27
C ASN A 448 -0.52 27.05 6.41
N LYS A 449 -1.27 26.86 7.49
CA LYS A 449 -0.84 26.06 8.62
C LYS A 449 -2.05 25.32 9.16
N GLU A 450 -1.91 24.04 9.37
CA GLU A 450 -2.94 23.21 10.01
C GLU A 450 -2.29 22.41 11.13
N LYS A 451 -3.00 22.29 12.26
CA LYS A 451 -2.60 21.46 13.37
C LYS A 451 -3.69 20.43 13.64
N THR A 452 -3.29 19.17 13.71
CA THR A 452 -4.20 18.06 14.03
C THR A 452 -3.69 17.33 15.27
N LYS A 453 -4.60 17.02 16.18
CA LYS A 453 -4.32 16.19 17.36
C LYS A 453 -5.28 15.02 17.41
N GLN A 454 -4.75 13.87 17.76
CA GLN A 454 -5.53 12.66 18.00
C GLN A 454 -5.05 11.97 19.25
N ASN A 455 -5.96 11.39 20.01
CA ASN A 455 -5.62 10.50 21.12
C ASN A 455 -6.71 9.45 21.29
N GLY A 456 -6.37 8.33 21.92
CA GLY A 456 -7.35 7.30 22.19
C GLY A 456 -6.87 6.29 23.22
N LEU A 457 -7.84 5.72 23.90
CA LEU A 457 -7.67 4.55 24.74
C LEU A 457 -8.27 3.35 24.01
N TYR A 458 -7.58 2.22 24.01
CA TYR A 458 -8.07 1.01 23.37
C TYR A 458 -7.86 -0.22 24.25
N VAL A 459 -8.75 -1.17 24.07
CA VAL A 459 -8.69 -2.48 24.71
C VAL A 459 -9.04 -3.55 23.67
N THR A 460 -8.33 -4.67 23.72
CA THR A 460 -8.65 -5.85 22.93
C THR A 460 -8.48 -7.09 23.81
N SER A 461 -9.44 -7.99 23.78
CA SER A 461 -9.35 -9.28 24.47
C SER A 461 -9.65 -10.41 23.49
N ARG A 462 -8.80 -11.43 23.49
CA ARG A 462 -9.06 -12.73 22.84
C ARG A 462 -9.50 -13.73 23.88
N LEU A 463 -10.76 -14.09 23.83
CA LEU A 463 -11.40 -15.03 24.72
C LEU A 463 -11.40 -16.43 24.09
N ASN A 464 -10.67 -17.36 24.65
CA ASN A 464 -10.65 -18.76 24.26
C ASN A 464 -11.86 -19.48 24.88
N LEU A 465 -13.04 -19.36 24.24
CA LEU A 465 -14.30 -19.89 24.75
C LEU A 465 -14.30 -21.43 24.77
N ARG A 466 -13.69 -22.01 23.76
CA ARG A 466 -13.41 -23.45 23.57
C ARG A 466 -12.05 -23.57 22.90
N ASP A 467 -11.53 -24.78 22.78
CA ASP A 467 -10.24 -25.01 22.10
C ASP A 467 -10.33 -24.64 20.61
N ASP A 468 -11.52 -24.86 20.02
CA ASP A 468 -11.83 -24.58 18.62
C ASP A 468 -12.56 -23.23 18.39
N LEU A 469 -12.96 -22.50 19.46
CA LEU A 469 -13.73 -21.26 19.33
C LEU A 469 -13.11 -20.11 20.11
N LYS A 470 -12.70 -19.08 19.38
CA LYS A 470 -12.12 -17.85 19.90
C LYS A 470 -13.05 -16.67 19.58
N LEU A 471 -13.22 -15.77 20.56
CA LEU A 471 -13.94 -14.51 20.39
C LEU A 471 -12.98 -13.36 20.70
N ILE A 472 -12.84 -12.42 19.76
CA ILE A 472 -12.03 -11.22 19.94
C ILE A 472 -12.98 -10.05 20.10
N LEU A 473 -12.87 -9.35 21.22
CA LEU A 473 -13.60 -8.13 21.52
C LEU A 473 -12.64 -6.99 21.65
N GLY A 474 -12.88 -5.93 20.88
CA GLY A 474 -12.07 -4.71 20.89
C GLY A 474 -12.94 -3.47 21.00
N GLY A 475 -12.38 -2.43 21.55
CA GLY A 475 -13.02 -1.13 21.57
C GLY A 475 -11.99 -0.02 21.79
N ARG A 476 -12.24 1.11 21.15
CA ARG A 476 -11.45 2.33 21.28
C ARG A 476 -12.37 3.49 21.58
N VAL A 477 -11.94 4.38 22.48
CA VAL A 477 -12.51 5.72 22.63
C VAL A 477 -11.50 6.70 22.08
N ALA A 478 -11.89 7.42 21.03
CA ALA A 478 -11.01 8.31 20.29
C ALA A 478 -11.46 9.77 20.39
N ASN A 479 -10.49 10.67 20.37
CA ASN A 479 -10.69 12.09 20.24
C ASN A 479 -9.87 12.60 19.03
N TYR A 480 -10.42 13.59 18.33
CA TYR A 480 -9.79 14.28 17.21
C TYR A 480 -10.02 15.77 17.33
N GLU A 481 -8.99 16.57 17.07
CA GLU A 481 -9.07 18.03 17.07
C GLU A 481 -8.20 18.57 15.92
N SER A 482 -8.80 19.38 15.06
CA SER A 482 -8.12 20.25 14.10
C SER A 482 -8.62 21.68 14.27
N GLU A 483 -8.25 22.59 13.39
CA GLU A 483 -8.63 24.00 13.48
C GLU A 483 -10.17 24.19 13.49
N ASP A 484 -10.86 23.45 12.61
CA ASP A 484 -12.29 23.59 12.39
C ASP A 484 -13.16 22.44 12.93
N ILE A 485 -12.52 21.34 13.38
CA ILE A 485 -13.22 20.11 13.74
C ILE A 485 -12.79 19.64 15.13
N LYS A 486 -13.77 19.30 15.95
CA LYS A 486 -13.51 18.70 17.27
C LYS A 486 -14.48 17.55 17.52
N GLU A 487 -13.94 16.34 17.55
CA GLU A 487 -14.67 15.13 17.93
C GLU A 487 -14.13 14.59 19.25
N SER A 488 -15.01 14.20 20.16
CA SER A 488 -14.62 13.73 21.49
C SER A 488 -15.43 12.52 21.90
N GLY A 489 -14.74 11.50 22.42
CA GLY A 489 -15.38 10.30 22.96
C GLY A 489 -16.01 9.40 21.89
N VAL A 490 -15.54 9.45 20.64
CA VAL A 490 -16.04 8.59 19.56
C VAL A 490 -15.68 7.15 19.89
N PHE A 491 -16.68 6.30 20.03
CA PHE A 491 -16.48 4.88 20.31
C PHE A 491 -16.36 4.09 19.01
N VAL A 492 -15.27 3.34 18.88
CA VAL A 492 -14.93 2.51 17.71
C VAL A 492 -14.91 1.04 18.14
N PRO A 493 -16.00 0.29 17.92
CA PRO A 493 -16.08 -1.13 18.27
C PRO A 493 -15.37 -2.03 17.29
N TYR A 494 -14.93 -3.18 17.79
CA TYR A 494 -14.40 -4.31 17.02
C TYR A 494 -14.91 -5.62 17.63
N ILE A 495 -15.43 -6.51 16.79
CA ILE A 495 -15.82 -7.85 17.20
C ILE A 495 -15.34 -8.82 16.11
N GLY A 496 -14.64 -9.88 16.53
CA GLY A 496 -14.20 -10.94 15.65
C GLY A 496 -14.39 -12.31 16.30
N THR A 497 -14.71 -13.31 15.52
CA THR A 497 -14.75 -14.71 15.99
C THR A 497 -14.01 -15.59 15.01
N VAL A 498 -13.34 -16.60 15.55
CA VAL A 498 -12.64 -17.63 14.77
C VAL A 498 -13.09 -18.99 15.31
N TYR A 499 -13.58 -19.83 14.42
CA TYR A 499 -13.97 -21.20 14.71
C TYR A 499 -13.12 -22.18 13.90
N ASP A 500 -12.27 -22.93 14.57
CA ASP A 500 -11.42 -23.94 13.94
C ASP A 500 -12.25 -25.17 13.58
N LEU A 501 -12.43 -25.42 12.29
CA LEU A 501 -13.11 -26.64 11.80
C LEU A 501 -12.22 -27.86 12.00
N ASN A 502 -10.92 -27.69 11.86
CA ASN A 502 -9.87 -28.67 12.10
C ASN A 502 -8.51 -27.97 12.16
N ASP A 503 -7.42 -28.72 12.18
CA ASP A 503 -6.05 -28.18 12.29
C ASP A 503 -5.66 -27.26 11.11
N ASN A 504 -6.29 -27.40 9.96
CA ASN A 504 -5.97 -26.65 8.75
C ASN A 504 -6.94 -25.51 8.43
N TYR A 505 -8.22 -25.63 8.76
CA TYR A 505 -9.27 -24.70 8.34
C TYR A 505 -9.95 -24.02 9.50
N SER A 506 -10.19 -22.72 9.37
CA SER A 506 -10.97 -21.92 10.30
C SER A 506 -12.04 -21.10 9.57
N LEU A 507 -13.23 -21.03 10.14
CA LEU A 507 -14.25 -20.04 9.78
C LEU A 507 -14.04 -18.80 10.63
N TYR A 508 -14.30 -17.63 10.05
CA TYR A 508 -14.30 -16.40 10.83
C TYR A 508 -15.43 -15.47 10.42
N ALA A 509 -15.78 -14.58 11.34
CA ALA A 509 -16.63 -13.44 11.07
C ALA A 509 -16.11 -12.24 11.87
N SER A 510 -16.25 -11.03 11.32
CA SER A 510 -15.90 -9.81 12.03
C SER A 510 -16.80 -8.64 11.67
N TYR A 511 -16.88 -7.72 12.64
CA TYR A 511 -17.41 -6.39 12.52
C TYR A 511 -16.36 -5.40 13.00
N SER A 512 -16.05 -4.41 12.21
CA SER A 512 -15.09 -3.35 12.54
C SER A 512 -15.56 -2.01 12.01
N THR A 513 -15.17 -0.94 12.70
CA THR A 513 -15.54 0.43 12.32
C THR A 513 -14.32 1.34 12.26
N ILE A 514 -14.50 2.48 11.61
CA ILE A 514 -13.58 3.60 11.55
C ILE A 514 -14.40 4.87 11.37
N PHE A 515 -13.90 6.03 11.80
CA PHE A 515 -14.59 7.29 11.56
C PHE A 515 -13.69 8.32 10.86
N SER A 516 -14.31 9.17 10.06
CA SER A 516 -13.64 10.30 9.39
C SER A 516 -14.32 11.60 9.82
N PRO A 517 -13.61 12.51 10.53
CA PRO A 517 -14.16 13.80 10.94
C PRO A 517 -14.54 14.65 9.74
N GLN A 518 -15.59 15.48 9.89
CA GLN A 518 -16.03 16.41 8.84
C GLN A 518 -16.44 17.77 9.40
N SER A 519 -16.27 18.82 8.59
CA SER A 519 -16.62 20.20 8.94
C SER A 519 -17.95 20.68 8.33
N ASN A 520 -18.59 19.85 7.51
CA ASN A 520 -19.86 20.17 6.86
C ASN A 520 -20.97 20.46 7.88
N ARG A 521 -21.83 21.44 7.58
CA ARG A 521 -22.88 21.92 8.50
C ARG A 521 -24.26 21.71 7.91
N ASP A 522 -25.23 21.41 8.81
CA ASP A 522 -26.64 21.32 8.45
C ASP A 522 -27.27 22.72 8.21
N VAL A 523 -28.55 22.74 7.83
CA VAL A 523 -29.34 23.97 7.59
C VAL A 523 -29.38 24.91 8.81
N ASN A 524 -29.13 24.42 10.02
CA ASN A 524 -29.11 25.19 11.26
C ASN A 524 -27.68 25.66 11.61
N GLY A 525 -26.68 25.32 10.82
CA GLY A 525 -25.27 25.62 11.10
C GLY A 525 -24.60 24.66 12.10
N LYS A 526 -25.26 23.56 12.51
CA LYS A 526 -24.65 22.51 13.35
C LYS A 526 -23.75 21.64 12.46
N THR A 527 -22.52 21.35 12.92
CA THR A 527 -21.63 20.39 12.27
C THR A 527 -22.28 19.00 12.24
N LEU A 528 -22.24 18.33 11.09
CA LEU A 528 -22.69 16.95 10.95
C LEU A 528 -21.84 16.01 11.81
N ASP A 529 -22.45 14.92 12.24
CA ASP A 529 -21.71 13.86 12.94
C ASP A 529 -20.59 13.29 12.01
N PRO A 530 -19.48 12.75 12.55
CA PRO A 530 -18.42 12.17 11.73
C PRO A 530 -18.96 11.14 10.74
N GLN A 531 -18.32 11.03 9.57
CA GLN A 531 -18.59 9.91 8.69
C GLN A 531 -18.13 8.63 9.36
N GLU A 532 -18.92 7.57 9.25
CA GLU A 532 -18.59 6.25 9.78
C GLU A 532 -18.39 5.25 8.65
N GLY A 533 -17.28 4.50 8.71
CA GLY A 533 -17.05 3.36 7.87
C GLY A 533 -17.29 2.06 8.66
N GLU A 534 -18.24 1.24 8.23
CA GLU A 534 -18.52 -0.07 8.81
C GLU A 534 -18.07 -1.19 7.87
N ASN A 535 -17.36 -2.18 8.39
CA ASN A 535 -16.97 -3.39 7.67
C ASN A 535 -17.56 -4.63 8.32
N TYR A 536 -18.30 -5.39 7.56
CA TYR A 536 -18.79 -6.73 7.89
C TYR A 536 -18.06 -7.73 7.01
N GLU A 537 -17.44 -8.73 7.61
CA GLU A 537 -16.64 -9.71 6.89
C GLU A 537 -16.92 -11.13 7.44
N VAL A 538 -17.04 -12.10 6.55
CA VAL A 538 -17.14 -13.52 6.86
C VAL A 538 -16.30 -14.31 5.87
N GLY A 539 -15.58 -15.31 6.37
CA GLY A 539 -14.71 -16.07 5.47
C GLY A 539 -14.19 -17.37 6.05
N VAL A 540 -13.39 -18.02 5.23
CA VAL A 540 -12.65 -19.24 5.55
C VAL A 540 -11.18 -18.95 5.38
N LYS A 541 -10.36 -19.40 6.33
CA LYS A 541 -8.90 -19.39 6.24
C LYS A 541 -8.34 -20.79 6.35
N GLY A 542 -7.31 -21.05 5.57
CA GLY A 542 -6.56 -22.30 5.58
C GLY A 542 -5.09 -22.06 5.90
N GLU A 543 -4.48 -22.93 6.69
CA GLU A 543 -3.06 -22.98 6.98
C GLU A 543 -2.55 -24.39 6.73
N PHE A 544 -1.51 -24.52 5.91
CA PHE A 544 -0.96 -25.79 5.50
C PHE A 544 0.55 -25.80 5.66
N TYR A 545 1.15 -26.97 5.82
CA TYR A 545 2.60 -27.16 5.92
C TYR A 545 3.21 -26.30 7.03
N ASP A 546 2.59 -26.30 8.22
CA ASP A 546 3.03 -25.53 9.39
C ASP A 546 3.15 -24.01 9.14
N GLY A 547 2.18 -23.46 8.39
CA GLY A 547 2.11 -22.01 8.08
C GLY A 547 2.91 -21.59 6.84
N ARG A 548 3.53 -22.52 6.13
CA ARG A 548 4.26 -22.20 4.89
C ARG A 548 3.34 -21.87 3.72
N LEU A 549 2.09 -22.32 3.75
CA LEU A 549 1.04 -21.95 2.80
C LEU A 549 -0.21 -21.50 3.54
N ASN A 550 -0.70 -20.33 3.20
CA ASN A 550 -1.95 -19.77 3.69
C ASN A 550 -2.93 -19.53 2.53
N ALA A 551 -4.22 -19.76 2.79
CA ALA A 551 -5.30 -19.46 1.86
C ALA A 551 -6.43 -18.75 2.60
N SER A 552 -7.11 -17.81 1.95
CA SER A 552 -8.27 -17.11 2.49
C SER A 552 -9.32 -16.88 1.43
N LEU A 553 -10.58 -17.02 1.80
CA LEU A 553 -11.74 -16.63 1.01
C LEU A 553 -12.66 -15.82 1.91
N ALA A 554 -12.92 -14.57 1.55
CA ALA A 554 -13.73 -13.65 2.31
C ALA A 554 -14.87 -13.07 1.47
N TYR A 555 -16.05 -12.97 2.06
CA TYR A 555 -17.11 -12.07 1.62
C TYR A 555 -17.16 -10.88 2.56
N TYR A 556 -17.23 -9.67 2.01
CA TYR A 556 -17.31 -8.44 2.79
C TYR A 556 -18.42 -7.50 2.32
N GLN A 557 -18.88 -6.68 3.25
CA GLN A 557 -19.71 -5.52 2.98
C GLN A 557 -19.15 -4.33 3.75
N LEU A 558 -18.75 -3.31 3.01
CA LEU A 558 -18.34 -2.01 3.52
C LEU A 558 -19.46 -0.99 3.32
N LYS A 559 -19.71 -0.15 4.32
CA LYS A 559 -20.67 0.97 4.23
C LYS A 559 -20.00 2.24 4.75
N GLN A 560 -20.34 3.35 4.14
CA GLN A 560 -20.07 4.68 4.63
C GLN A 560 -21.40 5.33 5.03
N ASP A 561 -21.52 5.73 6.26
CA ASP A 561 -22.68 6.44 6.81
C ASP A 561 -22.31 7.88 7.15
N ASN A 562 -23.30 8.76 7.35
CA ASN A 562 -23.13 10.19 7.61
C ASN A 562 -22.35 10.94 6.51
N PHE A 563 -22.41 10.48 5.26
CA PHE A 563 -21.80 11.18 4.13
C PHE A 563 -22.51 12.52 3.90
N ALA A 564 -21.74 13.62 3.86
CA ALA A 564 -22.31 14.94 3.64
C ALA A 564 -22.72 15.13 2.19
N GLN A 565 -24.01 15.36 1.95
CA GLN A 565 -24.56 15.75 0.65
C GLN A 565 -25.04 17.20 0.72
N GLU A 566 -24.55 18.03 -0.20
CA GLU A 566 -25.00 19.41 -0.31
C GLU A 566 -26.50 19.50 -0.68
N ILE A 567 -27.22 20.33 0.04
CA ILE A 567 -28.63 20.61 -0.25
C ILE A 567 -28.70 21.80 -1.24
N ALA A 568 -29.00 21.51 -2.50
CA ALA A 568 -28.92 22.47 -3.57
C ALA A 568 -29.76 23.75 -3.27
N GLY A 569 -29.09 24.91 -3.28
CA GLY A 569 -29.72 26.22 -3.07
C GLY A 569 -30.08 26.54 -1.62
N VAL A 570 -29.67 25.72 -0.66
CA VAL A 570 -29.89 25.96 0.79
C VAL A 570 -28.57 26.37 1.44
N THR A 571 -28.64 27.42 2.27
CA THR A 571 -27.47 27.90 3.01
C THR A 571 -27.72 27.81 4.52
N THR A 572 -26.63 27.73 5.25
CA THR A 572 -26.56 27.84 6.72
C THR A 572 -26.88 29.28 7.14
N PRO A 573 -27.12 29.58 8.43
CA PRO A 573 -27.26 30.94 8.94
C PRO A 573 -26.05 31.87 8.69
N SER A 574 -24.86 31.30 8.49
CA SER A 574 -23.63 32.02 8.11
C SER A 574 -23.52 32.31 6.62
N GLY A 575 -24.39 31.75 5.79
CA GLY A 575 -24.41 31.94 4.33
C GLY A 575 -23.59 30.87 3.55
N ASP A 576 -23.00 29.91 4.24
CA ASP A 576 -22.29 28.80 3.60
C ASP A 576 -23.28 27.74 3.08
N ALA A 577 -22.86 26.88 2.16
CA ALA A 577 -23.69 25.76 1.70
C ALA A 577 -24.12 24.87 2.88
N ALA A 578 -25.39 24.46 2.88
CA ALA A 578 -25.93 23.54 3.87
C ALA A 578 -25.86 22.09 3.37
N PHE A 579 -25.64 21.16 4.28
CA PHE A 579 -25.48 19.73 3.98
C PHE A 579 -26.46 18.90 4.80
N GLU A 580 -26.79 17.74 4.28
CA GLU A 580 -27.48 16.68 5.02
C GLU A 580 -26.63 15.41 5.08
N ALA A 581 -26.75 14.66 6.17
CA ALA A 581 -26.10 13.37 6.30
C ALA A 581 -26.92 12.30 5.58
N ILE A 582 -26.30 11.62 4.61
CA ILE A 582 -26.91 10.51 3.87
C ILE A 582 -26.05 9.25 3.99
N GLN A 583 -26.56 8.11 3.51
CA GLN A 583 -25.75 6.94 3.26
C GLN A 583 -24.81 7.22 2.07
N GLY A 584 -23.51 7.10 2.29
CA GLY A 584 -22.50 7.23 1.26
C GLY A 584 -22.36 5.93 0.43
N VAL A 585 -21.13 5.63 0.06
CA VAL A 585 -20.84 4.45 -0.78
C VAL A 585 -20.98 3.17 0.03
N LYS A 586 -21.64 2.17 -0.57
CA LYS A 586 -21.70 0.80 -0.08
C LYS A 586 -21.02 -0.12 -1.08
N THR A 587 -19.98 -0.83 -0.63
CA THR A 587 -19.27 -1.82 -1.44
C THR A 587 -19.51 -3.22 -0.90
N LYS A 588 -19.79 -4.16 -1.79
CA LYS A 588 -19.84 -5.60 -1.50
C LYS A 588 -18.88 -6.32 -2.40
N GLY A 589 -18.22 -7.33 -1.86
CA GLY A 589 -17.25 -8.07 -2.66
C GLY A 589 -16.85 -9.40 -2.07
N VAL A 590 -16.04 -10.10 -2.86
CA VAL A 590 -15.41 -11.39 -2.51
C VAL A 590 -13.93 -11.26 -2.81
N GLU A 591 -13.10 -11.68 -1.86
CA GLU A 591 -11.65 -11.76 -1.99
C GLU A 591 -11.17 -13.17 -1.78
N LEU A 592 -10.33 -13.66 -2.68
CA LEU A 592 -9.59 -14.91 -2.58
C LEU A 592 -8.10 -14.58 -2.59
N GLU A 593 -7.35 -15.14 -1.65
CA GLU A 593 -5.89 -15.01 -1.63
C GLU A 593 -5.26 -16.33 -1.21
N VAL A 594 -4.18 -16.72 -1.91
CA VAL A 594 -3.35 -17.88 -1.59
C VAL A 594 -1.89 -17.41 -1.64
N THR A 595 -1.17 -17.59 -0.55
CA THR A 595 0.23 -17.16 -0.46
C THR A 595 1.08 -18.18 0.28
N GLY A 596 2.30 -18.38 -0.20
CA GLY A 596 3.31 -19.25 0.41
C GLY A 596 3.82 -20.34 -0.50
N GLU A 597 4.36 -21.39 0.11
CA GLU A 597 4.99 -22.50 -0.58
C GLU A 597 3.98 -23.62 -0.85
N ILE A 598 3.61 -23.79 -2.13
CA ILE A 598 2.66 -24.84 -2.57
C ILE A 598 3.32 -26.22 -2.68
N MET A 599 4.61 -26.27 -2.93
CA MET A 599 5.48 -27.43 -2.92
C MET A 599 6.88 -26.98 -2.49
N PRO A 600 7.75 -27.86 -2.00
CA PRO A 600 9.12 -27.51 -1.65
C PRO A 600 9.78 -26.66 -2.78
N ASP A 601 10.36 -25.52 -2.40
CA ASP A 601 11.03 -24.57 -3.29
C ASP A 601 10.12 -23.85 -4.32
N TRP A 602 8.80 -23.99 -4.22
CA TRP A 602 7.85 -23.34 -5.11
C TRP A 602 6.90 -22.39 -4.36
N ASN A 603 7.21 -21.12 -4.38
CA ASN A 603 6.39 -20.06 -3.80
C ASN A 603 5.34 -19.54 -4.78
N LEU A 604 4.20 -19.16 -4.21
CA LEU A 604 3.06 -18.57 -4.91
C LEU A 604 2.48 -17.42 -4.07
N HIS A 605 2.09 -16.33 -4.71
CA HIS A 605 1.16 -15.34 -4.18
C HIS A 605 0.12 -15.03 -5.24
N ALA A 606 -1.11 -15.44 -5.00
CA ALA A 606 -2.21 -15.28 -5.93
C ALA A 606 -3.42 -14.67 -5.24
N GLY A 607 -4.12 -13.79 -5.92
CA GLY A 607 -5.35 -13.21 -5.42
C GLY A 607 -6.36 -12.90 -6.51
N PHE A 608 -7.62 -12.97 -6.16
CA PHE A 608 -8.74 -12.51 -6.96
C PHE A 608 -9.68 -11.67 -6.10
N ASN A 609 -10.06 -10.51 -6.60
CA ASN A 609 -11.00 -9.62 -5.96
C ASN A 609 -12.16 -9.30 -6.91
N HIS A 610 -13.38 -9.42 -6.40
CA HIS A 610 -14.58 -8.92 -7.05
C HIS A 610 -15.29 -7.95 -6.14
N LYS A 611 -15.63 -6.74 -6.62
CA LYS A 611 -16.36 -5.75 -5.84
C LYS A 611 -17.37 -4.98 -6.68
N VAL A 612 -18.45 -4.57 -6.04
CA VAL A 612 -19.44 -3.66 -6.62
C VAL A 612 -19.72 -2.54 -5.63
N SER A 613 -19.47 -1.31 -6.04
CA SER A 613 -19.72 -0.09 -5.26
C SER A 613 -20.98 0.62 -5.75
N LYS A 614 -21.85 0.96 -4.80
CA LYS A 614 -23.12 1.66 -5.07
C LYS A 614 -23.33 2.81 -4.09
N GLN A 615 -24.02 3.84 -4.55
CA GLN A 615 -24.61 4.89 -3.72
C GLN A 615 -26.06 5.07 -4.12
N GLN A 616 -26.98 5.09 -3.15
CA GLN A 616 -28.42 5.15 -3.41
C GLN A 616 -28.90 4.16 -4.49
N GLU A 617 -28.45 2.89 -4.40
CA GLU A 617 -28.72 1.77 -5.32
C GLU A 617 -28.12 1.89 -6.73
N SER A 618 -27.52 3.02 -7.09
CA SER A 618 -26.83 3.21 -8.37
C SER A 618 -25.34 2.84 -8.26
N LYS A 619 -24.77 2.20 -9.28
CA LYS A 619 -23.32 1.96 -9.37
C LYS A 619 -22.58 3.29 -9.45
N VAL A 620 -21.53 3.42 -8.66
CA VAL A 620 -20.64 4.59 -8.68
C VAL A 620 -19.25 4.20 -9.11
N SER A 621 -18.55 5.13 -9.76
CA SER A 621 -17.16 4.97 -10.08
C SER A 621 -16.30 5.16 -8.83
N THR A 622 -15.40 4.23 -8.61
CA THR A 622 -14.31 4.35 -7.63
C THR A 622 -12.95 4.52 -8.33
N LEU A 623 -12.95 4.76 -9.65
CA LEU A 623 -11.77 4.77 -10.54
C LEU A 623 -10.99 3.45 -10.56
N THR A 624 -11.50 2.43 -9.90
CA THR A 624 -10.88 1.11 -9.74
C THR A 624 -11.75 0.02 -10.36
N PRO A 625 -11.18 -1.09 -10.82
CA PRO A 625 -11.92 -2.16 -11.50
C PRO A 625 -12.87 -2.89 -10.56
N GLU A 626 -13.92 -3.51 -11.12
CA GLU A 626 -14.80 -4.41 -10.36
C GLU A 626 -14.14 -5.77 -10.12
N ASN A 627 -13.30 -6.23 -11.06
CA ASN A 627 -12.57 -7.50 -10.97
C ASN A 627 -11.08 -7.28 -11.14
N GLU A 628 -10.29 -7.92 -10.28
CA GLU A 628 -8.83 -7.92 -10.33
C GLU A 628 -8.30 -9.32 -10.09
N PHE A 629 -7.26 -9.69 -10.80
CA PHE A 629 -6.52 -10.92 -10.60
C PHE A 629 -5.03 -10.64 -10.57
N THR A 630 -4.36 -11.21 -9.58
CA THR A 630 -2.91 -11.10 -9.37
C THR A 630 -2.36 -12.49 -9.12
N LEU A 631 -1.26 -12.84 -9.78
CA LEU A 631 -0.53 -14.09 -9.57
C LEU A 631 0.95 -13.82 -9.73
N TYR A 632 1.74 -14.15 -8.71
CA TYR A 632 3.19 -14.17 -8.73
C TYR A 632 3.70 -15.49 -8.21
N THR A 633 4.72 -16.04 -8.84
CA THR A 633 5.28 -17.34 -8.48
C THR A 633 6.77 -17.42 -8.73
N SER A 634 7.49 -18.11 -7.87
CA SER A 634 8.91 -18.39 -8.04
C SER A 634 9.20 -19.87 -7.72
N TYR A 635 10.05 -20.49 -8.52
CA TYR A 635 10.43 -21.88 -8.38
C TYR A 635 11.95 -22.06 -8.48
N LYS A 636 12.56 -22.70 -7.47
CA LYS A 636 13.97 -23.06 -7.49
C LYS A 636 14.17 -24.32 -8.33
N VAL A 637 14.85 -24.16 -9.47
CA VAL A 637 15.04 -25.24 -10.46
C VAL A 637 16.35 -26.04 -10.21
N ASN A 638 16.70 -26.23 -8.94
CA ASN A 638 17.94 -26.90 -8.53
C ASN A 638 18.18 -28.27 -9.18
N GLN A 639 17.11 -28.93 -9.62
CA GLN A 639 17.22 -30.22 -10.35
C GLN A 639 17.91 -30.09 -11.71
N TRP A 640 17.88 -28.91 -12.33
CA TRP A 640 18.44 -28.66 -13.66
C TRP A 640 19.66 -27.74 -13.59
N VAL A 641 19.60 -26.69 -12.80
CA VAL A 641 20.68 -25.73 -12.57
C VAL A 641 20.69 -25.35 -11.11
N GLU A 642 21.71 -25.78 -10.39
CA GLU A 642 21.88 -25.47 -8.97
C GLU A 642 21.93 -23.95 -8.77
N GLY A 643 21.18 -23.45 -7.78
CA GLY A 643 21.14 -22.04 -7.44
C GLY A 643 20.24 -21.16 -8.34
N LEU A 644 19.58 -21.73 -9.36
CA LEU A 644 18.67 -20.97 -10.22
C LEU A 644 17.24 -20.98 -9.67
N THR A 645 16.66 -19.79 -9.52
CA THR A 645 15.24 -19.56 -9.28
C THR A 645 14.65 -18.83 -10.48
N ILE A 646 13.57 -19.35 -11.02
CA ILE A 646 12.80 -18.68 -12.09
C ILE A 646 11.41 -18.35 -11.58
N GLY A 647 10.81 -17.32 -12.13
CA GLY A 647 9.46 -16.93 -11.74
C GLY A 647 8.83 -15.97 -12.70
N GLY A 648 7.63 -15.57 -12.36
CA GLY A 648 6.89 -14.59 -13.14
C GLY A 648 5.62 -14.19 -12.45
N GLY A 649 4.98 -13.19 -13.00
CA GLY A 649 3.75 -12.62 -12.51
C GLY A 649 2.76 -12.32 -13.62
N VAL A 650 1.49 -12.32 -13.26
CA VAL A 650 0.40 -11.90 -14.13
C VAL A 650 -0.54 -11.04 -13.31
N ARG A 651 -0.83 -9.85 -13.79
CA ARG A 651 -1.86 -8.96 -13.25
C ARG A 651 -2.90 -8.69 -14.32
N TRP A 652 -4.15 -8.83 -13.96
CA TRP A 652 -5.28 -8.47 -14.79
C TRP A 652 -6.25 -7.60 -14.00
N GLN A 653 -6.78 -6.60 -14.65
CA GLN A 653 -7.90 -5.84 -14.16
C GLN A 653 -8.98 -5.69 -15.24
N ASP A 654 -10.23 -5.64 -14.78
CA ASP A 654 -11.40 -5.34 -15.58
C ASP A 654 -11.42 -3.89 -16.02
N GLU A 655 -12.37 -3.52 -16.87
CA GLU A 655 -12.57 -2.13 -17.27
C GLU A 655 -12.80 -1.21 -16.05
N THR A 656 -12.23 0.00 -16.12
CA THR A 656 -12.51 1.08 -15.17
C THR A 656 -13.23 2.22 -15.87
N TRP A 657 -13.88 3.09 -15.12
CA TRP A 657 -14.55 4.24 -15.69
C TRP A 657 -14.60 5.41 -14.69
N GLY A 658 -14.76 6.61 -15.25
CA GLY A 658 -15.02 7.83 -14.49
C GLY A 658 -15.85 8.81 -15.30
N ASN A 659 -16.51 9.73 -14.60
CA ASN A 659 -17.19 10.85 -15.23
C ASN A 659 -16.16 11.98 -15.40
N VAL A 660 -15.97 12.43 -16.64
CA VAL A 660 -14.96 13.40 -17.03
C VAL A 660 -15.56 14.49 -17.93
N HIS A 661 -14.99 15.68 -17.88
CA HIS A 661 -15.42 16.78 -18.74
C HIS A 661 -15.02 16.52 -20.19
N ASN A 662 -15.98 16.63 -21.09
CA ASN A 662 -15.77 16.64 -22.53
C ASN A 662 -16.20 18.00 -23.09
N PRO A 663 -15.34 18.75 -23.80
CA PRO A 663 -15.64 20.11 -24.25
C PRO A 663 -16.87 20.26 -25.14
N GLN A 664 -17.41 19.18 -25.70
CA GLN A 664 -18.61 19.17 -26.53
C GLN A 664 -19.91 19.01 -25.73
N TYR A 665 -19.83 18.77 -24.42
CA TYR A 665 -20.99 18.53 -23.56
C TYR A 665 -20.93 19.42 -22.32
N THR A 666 -22.09 19.81 -21.82
CA THR A 666 -22.20 20.59 -20.57
C THR A 666 -21.98 19.69 -19.35
N ASP A 667 -22.58 18.49 -19.40
CA ASP A 667 -22.48 17.53 -18.31
C ASP A 667 -21.28 16.60 -18.49
N PRO A 668 -20.67 16.12 -17.40
CA PRO A 668 -19.61 15.12 -17.50
C PRO A 668 -20.06 13.86 -18.22
N VAL A 669 -19.22 13.30 -19.04
CA VAL A 669 -19.48 12.07 -19.79
C VAL A 669 -18.73 10.89 -19.18
N LYS A 670 -19.31 9.70 -19.24
CA LYS A 670 -18.64 8.47 -18.82
C LYS A 670 -17.52 8.14 -19.81
N HIS A 671 -16.29 8.14 -19.31
CA HIS A 671 -15.11 7.62 -20.03
C HIS A 671 -14.72 6.26 -19.43
N THR A 672 -14.51 5.27 -20.32
CA THR A 672 -14.14 3.90 -19.92
C THR A 672 -12.74 3.58 -20.37
N VAL A 673 -11.93 3.06 -19.46
CA VAL A 673 -10.61 2.47 -19.73
C VAL A 673 -10.78 0.97 -19.88
N SER A 674 -10.28 0.41 -20.96
CA SER A 674 -10.40 -1.04 -21.22
C SER A 674 -9.64 -1.88 -20.20
N ASP A 675 -10.07 -3.12 -20.06
CA ASP A 675 -9.33 -4.17 -19.34
C ASP A 675 -7.94 -4.40 -19.96
N TYR A 676 -6.99 -4.80 -19.13
CA TYR A 676 -5.63 -5.12 -19.59
C TYR A 676 -4.96 -6.22 -18.75
N TRP A 677 -3.93 -6.82 -19.34
CA TRP A 677 -3.07 -7.83 -18.73
C TRP A 677 -1.64 -7.34 -18.70
N LEU A 678 -0.98 -7.46 -17.56
CA LEU A 678 0.45 -7.23 -17.42
C LEU A 678 1.11 -8.56 -17.06
N VAL A 679 2.23 -8.85 -17.69
CA VAL A 679 2.99 -10.08 -17.48
C VAL A 679 4.42 -9.69 -17.09
N ASP A 680 4.91 -10.25 -15.99
CA ASP A 680 6.25 -10.02 -15.47
C ASP A 680 7.03 -11.34 -15.48
N ALA A 681 8.35 -11.27 -15.57
CA ALA A 681 9.22 -12.44 -15.49
C ALA A 681 10.47 -12.14 -14.69
N MET A 682 10.98 -13.15 -13.98
CA MET A 682 12.22 -13.02 -13.20
C MET A 682 13.08 -14.28 -13.25
N ALA A 683 14.39 -14.08 -13.09
CA ALA A 683 15.36 -15.12 -12.86
C ALA A 683 16.41 -14.66 -11.84
N ASN A 684 16.59 -15.42 -10.76
CA ASN A 684 17.62 -15.20 -9.75
C ASN A 684 18.60 -16.36 -9.77
N TYR A 685 19.88 -16.06 -9.91
CA TYR A 685 20.94 -17.08 -9.96
C TYR A 685 21.95 -16.89 -8.83
N LYS A 686 21.95 -17.81 -7.86
CA LYS A 686 22.91 -17.89 -6.78
C LYS A 686 24.13 -18.67 -7.27
N LEU A 687 25.18 -17.94 -7.66
CA LEU A 687 26.44 -18.54 -8.14
C LEU A 687 27.16 -19.32 -7.02
N ASN A 688 27.13 -18.77 -5.81
CA ASN A 688 27.61 -19.37 -4.56
C ASN A 688 26.93 -18.70 -3.36
N ASP A 689 27.32 -19.02 -2.13
CA ASP A 689 26.69 -18.45 -0.92
C ASP A 689 26.85 -16.94 -0.81
N GLN A 690 27.85 -16.37 -1.46
CA GLN A 690 28.17 -14.94 -1.39
C GLN A 690 27.62 -14.15 -2.58
N LEU A 691 27.60 -14.71 -3.78
CA LEU A 691 27.32 -13.97 -5.02
C LEU A 691 26.06 -14.46 -5.72
N SER A 692 25.16 -13.54 -5.97
CA SER A 692 23.91 -13.79 -6.71
C SER A 692 23.63 -12.72 -7.76
N PHE A 693 22.96 -13.13 -8.82
CA PHE A 693 22.48 -12.28 -9.91
C PHE A 693 20.95 -12.30 -9.92
N SER A 694 20.34 -11.19 -10.24
CA SER A 694 18.90 -11.08 -10.50
C SER A 694 18.64 -10.46 -11.85
N PHE A 695 17.61 -10.95 -12.53
CA PHE A 695 17.12 -10.39 -13.78
C PHE A 695 15.58 -10.32 -13.71
N ASN A 696 15.02 -9.14 -13.86
CA ASN A 696 13.58 -8.90 -13.84
C ASN A 696 13.14 -8.20 -15.12
N VAL A 697 12.00 -8.60 -15.65
CA VAL A 697 11.31 -7.94 -16.77
C VAL A 697 9.90 -7.64 -16.32
N ASN A 698 9.54 -6.38 -16.24
CA ASN A 698 8.19 -5.94 -15.96
C ASN A 698 7.48 -5.59 -17.26
N ASN A 699 6.17 -5.85 -17.32
CA ASN A 699 5.35 -5.65 -18.52
C ASN A 699 5.97 -6.29 -19.78
N LEU A 700 6.31 -7.57 -19.69
CA LEU A 700 7.01 -8.35 -20.72
C LEU A 700 6.37 -8.20 -22.13
N LEU A 701 5.04 -8.07 -22.18
CA LEU A 701 4.28 -7.97 -23.42
C LEU A 701 4.18 -6.54 -23.97
N ASP A 702 4.74 -5.55 -23.25
CA ASP A 702 4.69 -4.12 -23.60
C ASP A 702 3.26 -3.60 -23.78
N GLU A 703 2.35 -4.06 -22.93
CA GLU A 703 0.95 -3.61 -22.94
C GLU A 703 0.87 -2.12 -22.63
N LYS A 704 0.12 -1.38 -23.45
CA LYS A 704 -0.09 0.06 -23.27
C LYS A 704 -1.42 0.28 -22.55
N TYR A 705 -1.33 0.77 -21.36
CA TYR A 705 -2.46 1.03 -20.47
C TYR A 705 -2.36 2.40 -19.82
N TYR A 706 -3.44 2.90 -19.28
CA TYR A 706 -3.46 4.18 -18.58
C TYR A 706 -4.49 4.19 -17.46
N THR A 707 -4.28 5.09 -16.51
CA THR A 707 -5.26 5.42 -15.47
C THR A 707 -5.85 6.80 -15.74
N ILE A 708 -7.06 7.05 -15.24
CA ILE A 708 -7.73 8.35 -15.39
C ILE A 708 -7.86 9.04 -14.03
N PHE A 709 -7.76 10.36 -14.05
CA PHE A 709 -8.06 11.20 -12.92
C PHE A 709 -9.26 12.10 -13.26
N SER A 710 -10.44 11.71 -12.76
CA SER A 710 -11.70 12.35 -13.13
C SER A 710 -11.76 13.84 -12.78
N TRP A 711 -11.16 14.23 -11.65
CA TRP A 711 -11.17 15.61 -11.18
C TRP A 711 -10.56 16.60 -12.19
N TYR A 712 -9.44 16.24 -12.81
CA TYR A 712 -8.81 17.04 -13.87
C TYR A 712 -9.25 16.65 -15.27
N SER A 713 -10.01 15.57 -15.42
CA SER A 713 -10.38 14.98 -16.71
C SER A 713 -9.15 14.64 -17.55
N THR A 714 -8.13 14.05 -16.90
CA THR A 714 -6.85 13.68 -17.48
C THR A 714 -6.58 12.18 -17.37
N TYR A 715 -5.60 11.71 -18.12
CA TYR A 715 -5.08 10.37 -18.01
C TYR A 715 -3.55 10.37 -17.91
N THR A 716 -3.01 9.30 -17.32
CA THR A 716 -1.57 9.07 -17.21
C THR A 716 -1.26 7.67 -17.72
N TRP A 717 -0.30 7.54 -18.63
CA TRP A 717 0.16 6.25 -19.12
C TRP A 717 0.78 5.42 -17.99
N GLY A 718 0.53 4.12 -18.01
CA GLY A 718 1.23 3.17 -17.16
C GLY A 718 2.61 2.86 -17.72
N GLU A 719 3.49 2.37 -16.86
CA GLU A 719 4.89 2.08 -17.18
C GLU A 719 5.00 1.01 -18.27
N GLY A 720 5.79 1.28 -19.30
CA GLY A 720 6.09 0.36 -20.39
C GLY A 720 7.01 -0.79 -19.97
N ARG A 721 7.37 -1.67 -20.92
CA ARG A 721 8.27 -2.78 -20.64
C ARG A 721 9.64 -2.30 -20.20
N ASN A 722 10.09 -2.81 -19.04
CA ASN A 722 11.39 -2.47 -18.49
C ASN A 722 12.16 -3.71 -18.02
N TYR A 723 13.47 -3.56 -17.93
CA TYR A 723 14.42 -4.59 -17.55
C TYR A 723 15.28 -4.13 -16.40
N ASN A 724 15.57 -5.02 -15.45
CA ASN A 724 16.51 -4.78 -14.36
C ASN A 724 17.46 -5.97 -14.22
N LEU A 725 18.74 -5.68 -14.12
CA LEU A 725 19.81 -6.64 -13.84
C LEU A 725 20.49 -6.23 -12.53
N GLY A 726 20.56 -7.12 -11.55
CA GLY A 726 21.16 -6.91 -10.26
C GLY A 726 22.30 -7.87 -9.98
N LEU A 727 23.26 -7.42 -9.16
CA LEU A 727 24.33 -8.20 -8.59
C LEU A 727 24.32 -7.95 -7.08
N LYS A 728 24.27 -9.02 -6.26
CA LYS A 728 24.32 -8.93 -4.80
C LYS A 728 25.45 -9.80 -4.27
N TYR A 729 26.27 -9.21 -3.42
CA TYR A 729 27.33 -9.88 -2.68
C TYR A 729 26.97 -9.89 -1.19
N LYS A 730 27.04 -11.08 -0.56
CA LYS A 730 26.85 -11.29 0.89
C LYS A 730 28.21 -11.63 1.52
N PHE A 731 28.50 -11.08 2.70
CA PHE A 731 29.74 -11.28 3.43
C PHE A 731 29.52 -11.38 4.94
#